data_8742460b64c02213d9fc1a204c34583a
#
_entry.id   8742460b64c02213d9fc1a204c34583a
#
_cell.length_a   1.000
_cell.length_b   1.000
_cell.length_c   1.000
_cell.angle_alpha   90.00
_cell.angle_beta   90.00
_cell.angle_gamma   90.00
#
_symmetry.space_group_name_H-M   'P 1'
#
loop_
_entity.id
_entity.type
_entity.pdbx_description
1 polymer ?
#
loop_
_entity_poly.entity_id
_entity_poly.type
_entity_poly.pdbx_seq_one_letter_code
_entity_poly.pdbx_strand_id
1 'polypeptide(L)'
;MRHLAILFTAAVLIGCSATETYTQYVDPKIGSGGHGHVFVGANVPFGMVQLGPTSIPQDWDWCSGYHDSDSTVIGFSHTHLSGTGIGDLFDITVMPVTRADLTYARGKENDPESGLWSYADRTKEIARPGYYSVPLTRYGITAELTATNRVGMHRYTFPASDEAGIVIDLMNGGCWDRPTDTFIEPCADNAVRGYRFSRGWADDQKVYFYAEFSRPYKDLNIHSIDYKPYYAKADFETREGEQIMMKVALSPVSMENAYENMQTELPGWDFDGTVEEAEDAWDKELGRIRIETKDENARKIFYTALYHSMIAPSTFCDIDGSYRGADGETYEDAGHQVYTTFSLWDTYRGAMPLYSIFQSERYKDFINTMLDIYRKQGKLPVWHLHGSETNCMVGNPGIPPVADAIVKGFDGIDYELAFDAMKASALRPDRGQQFRMEYGYIPCDLMNESVAYDLEYALADGALANAAKSLGKDDEHRYFFDRSKSYKHLYDPQLRFIRGKDSKGDFREDYSPFYSSHRADDYCEGNGWQYTWLVPHDFEGLVDRFGGKDAFIEKLDSLFIVSSVIEGEEVSPDISGLIGQYAHGNEPSHHILYFYTMAGQPWKTADKVREVLSTLYSSRPDGLSGNEDVGQMSAWYILSSLGFYQVEPGTDRYWLGSPLFDKASVKVGVDGKGRDIMFNVIAQNNSDRNRYIQSVTLNGKPYDKGYIEHKDITAGSTLVLDMGPQPAIWY
;
A
#
# COMPACT_ATOMS: atom_id res chain seq x y z
N MET A 1 -56.14 60.82 0.98
CA MET A 1 -54.81 60.42 0.59
C MET A 1 -54.42 59.27 1.52
N ARG A 2 -54.45 58.03 1.04
CA ARG A 2 -54.13 56.83 1.80
C ARG A 2 -52.73 56.42 1.38
N HIS A 3 -51.73 56.38 2.31
CA HIS A 3 -50.43 55.88 2.10
C HIS A 3 -50.41 54.34 2.23
N LEU A 4 -50.07 53.67 1.15
CA LEU A 4 -49.86 52.23 1.11
C LEU A 4 -48.38 51.96 1.46
N ALA A 5 -48.14 51.33 2.57
CA ALA A 5 -46.80 50.85 2.95
C ALA A 5 -46.60 49.44 2.39
N ILE A 6 -45.64 49.28 1.48
CA ILE A 6 -45.22 48.00 0.95
C ILE A 6 -44.13 47.46 1.87
N LEU A 7 -44.40 46.37 2.59
CA LEU A 7 -43.40 45.58 3.32
C LEU A 7 -42.68 44.68 2.29
N PHE A 8 -41.39 44.90 2.10
CA PHE A 8 -40.49 43.97 1.46
C PHE A 8 -40.04 42.91 2.49
N THR A 9 -40.55 41.70 2.37
CA THR A 9 -40.06 40.55 3.13
C THR A 9 -38.84 40.01 2.37
N ALA A 10 -37.64 40.26 2.89
CA ALA A 10 -36.42 39.61 2.39
C ALA A 10 -36.43 38.15 2.88
N ALA A 11 -36.65 37.20 1.97
CA ALA A 11 -36.40 35.79 2.22
C ALA A 11 -34.88 35.57 2.21
N VAL A 12 -34.30 35.33 3.39
CA VAL A 12 -32.92 34.82 3.53
C VAL A 12 -32.97 33.37 3.09
N LEU A 13 -32.53 33.09 1.87
CA LEU A 13 -32.17 31.76 1.43
C LEU A 13 -30.90 31.37 2.20
N ILE A 14 -31.06 30.63 3.29
CA ILE A 14 -29.94 29.87 3.89
C ILE A 14 -29.67 28.73 2.90
N GLY A 15 -28.73 28.96 1.99
CA GLY A 15 -28.16 27.89 1.20
C GLY A 15 -27.42 26.97 2.15
N CYS A 16 -27.97 25.80 2.48
CA CYS A 16 -27.14 24.67 2.90
C CYS A 16 -26.18 24.40 1.73
N SER A 17 -24.95 24.86 1.84
CA SER A 17 -23.88 24.27 1.03
C SER A 17 -23.76 22.83 1.51
N ALA A 18 -24.19 21.87 0.70
CA ALA A 18 -23.87 20.47 0.92
C ALA A 18 -22.36 20.40 1.09
N THR A 19 -21.90 19.81 2.21
CA THR A 19 -20.48 19.58 2.44
C THR A 19 -20.02 18.66 1.31
N GLU A 20 -18.95 19.05 0.60
CA GLU A 20 -18.40 18.21 -0.45
C GLU A 20 -17.93 16.89 0.17
N THR A 21 -18.37 15.76 -0.36
CA THR A 21 -17.94 14.42 0.05
C THR A 21 -16.93 13.88 -0.96
N TYR A 22 -15.80 13.40 -0.48
CA TYR A 22 -14.68 12.93 -1.33
C TYR A 22 -14.84 11.46 -1.71
N THR A 23 -15.56 10.68 -0.92
CA THR A 23 -15.89 9.27 -1.20
C THR A 23 -16.60 9.09 -2.54
N GLN A 24 -17.37 10.07 -3.01
CA GLN A 24 -18.04 10.05 -4.31
C GLN A 24 -17.09 9.97 -5.51
N TYR A 25 -15.80 10.34 -5.34
CA TYR A 25 -14.79 10.30 -6.39
C TYR A 25 -14.01 9.01 -6.41
N VAL A 26 -14.15 8.15 -5.41
CA VAL A 26 -13.41 6.89 -5.30
C VAL A 26 -14.10 5.78 -6.09
N ASP A 27 -13.34 5.07 -6.89
CA ASP A 27 -13.74 3.82 -7.54
C ASP A 27 -12.81 2.70 -7.13
N PRO A 28 -13.16 1.88 -6.10
CA PRO A 28 -12.28 0.83 -5.59
C PRO A 28 -11.89 -0.23 -6.63
N LYS A 29 -12.53 -0.23 -7.78
CA LYS A 29 -12.26 -1.18 -8.87
C LYS A 29 -11.11 -0.75 -9.80
N ILE A 30 -10.59 0.48 -9.69
CA ILE A 30 -9.38 0.88 -10.43
C ILE A 30 -8.20 0.04 -9.93
N GLY A 31 -7.55 -0.71 -10.83
CA GLY A 31 -6.46 -1.63 -10.47
C GLY A 31 -6.91 -3.04 -10.10
N SER A 32 -8.21 -3.35 -10.14
CA SER A 32 -8.74 -4.71 -9.88
C SER A 32 -8.74 -5.61 -11.12
N GLY A 33 -8.34 -5.09 -12.27
CA GLY A 33 -8.10 -5.82 -13.51
C GLY A 33 -6.65 -5.66 -13.97
N GLY A 34 -6.20 -6.51 -14.88
CA GLY A 34 -4.78 -6.57 -15.26
C GLY A 34 -3.92 -6.96 -14.05
N HIS A 35 -2.80 -6.27 -13.84
CA HIS A 35 -1.80 -6.60 -12.82
C HIS A 35 -1.81 -5.67 -11.60
N GLY A 36 -2.92 -4.97 -11.32
CA GLY A 36 -2.95 -4.03 -10.17
C GLY A 36 -3.13 -4.71 -8.81
N HIS A 37 -3.78 -5.86 -8.76
CA HIS A 37 -4.01 -6.71 -7.58
C HIS A 37 -4.67 -6.00 -6.38
N VAL A 38 -5.47 -4.98 -6.61
CA VAL A 38 -6.08 -4.21 -5.52
C VAL A 38 -7.23 -4.96 -4.85
N PHE A 39 -7.37 -4.75 -3.56
CA PHE A 39 -8.52 -5.21 -2.79
C PHE A 39 -9.81 -4.49 -3.20
N VAL A 40 -10.89 -5.25 -3.32
CA VAL A 40 -12.24 -4.72 -3.52
C VAL A 40 -13.15 -5.27 -2.43
N GLY A 41 -13.75 -4.39 -1.63
CA GLY A 41 -14.60 -4.77 -0.51
C GLY A 41 -14.95 -3.61 0.40
N ALA A 42 -15.35 -3.93 1.63
CA ALA A 42 -15.67 -2.99 2.68
C ALA A 42 -14.57 -2.95 3.75
N ASN A 43 -14.08 -1.77 4.06
CA ASN A 43 -13.09 -1.51 5.10
C ASN A 43 -13.17 -0.06 5.56
N VAL A 44 -12.41 0.28 6.60
CA VAL A 44 -12.16 1.67 7.02
C VAL A 44 -10.67 1.99 6.86
N PRO A 45 -10.26 3.29 6.84
CA PRO A 45 -8.85 3.66 6.67
C PRO A 45 -7.94 2.95 7.67
N PHE A 46 -6.92 2.23 7.19
CA PHE A 46 -5.95 1.49 7.99
C PHE A 46 -6.57 0.45 8.95
N GLY A 47 -7.77 -0.05 8.65
CA GLY A 47 -8.49 -1.00 9.50
C GLY A 47 -7.85 -2.38 9.53
N MET A 48 -8.09 -3.14 10.61
CA MET A 48 -7.70 -4.56 10.72
C MET A 48 -8.50 -5.43 9.75
N VAL A 49 -9.77 -5.10 9.50
CA VAL A 49 -10.66 -5.85 8.63
C VAL A 49 -10.67 -5.28 7.21
N GLN A 50 -10.37 -6.14 6.23
CA GLN A 50 -10.61 -5.94 4.81
C GLN A 50 -11.62 -6.99 4.37
N LEU A 51 -12.93 -6.67 4.49
CA LEU A 51 -14.03 -7.60 4.20
C LEU A 51 -14.43 -7.54 2.74
N GLY A 52 -14.15 -8.57 1.97
CA GLY A 52 -14.45 -8.59 0.55
C GLY A 52 -14.66 -9.96 -0.05
N PRO A 53 -15.16 -10.02 -1.31
CA PRO A 53 -15.32 -11.26 -2.03
C PRO A 53 -13.97 -11.89 -2.37
N THR A 54 -13.93 -13.22 -2.24
CA THR A 54 -12.81 -14.04 -2.71
C THR A 54 -13.32 -14.92 -3.85
N SER A 55 -12.68 -14.85 -5.01
CA SER A 55 -12.98 -15.66 -6.20
C SER A 55 -12.30 -17.03 -6.11
N ILE A 56 -12.67 -17.96 -7.00
CA ILE A 56 -11.92 -19.19 -7.19
C ILE A 56 -10.50 -18.83 -7.65
N PRO A 57 -9.42 -19.23 -6.96
CA PRO A 57 -8.06 -18.93 -7.38
C PRO A 57 -7.77 -19.52 -8.76
N GLN A 58 -7.25 -18.71 -9.68
CA GLN A 58 -6.87 -19.13 -11.01
C GLN A 58 -5.35 -19.01 -11.18
N ASP A 59 -4.87 -17.84 -11.56
CA ASP A 59 -3.45 -17.56 -11.78
C ASP A 59 -2.98 -16.31 -11.00
N TRP A 60 -1.85 -15.74 -11.40
CA TRP A 60 -1.18 -14.68 -10.65
C TRP A 60 -2.07 -13.45 -10.36
N ASP A 61 -2.92 -13.04 -11.29
CA ASP A 61 -3.76 -11.85 -11.15
C ASP A 61 -4.88 -11.98 -10.10
N TRP A 62 -5.07 -13.18 -9.53
CA TRP A 62 -6.05 -13.43 -8.44
C TRP A 62 -5.46 -13.30 -7.04
N CYS A 63 -4.25 -12.73 -6.88
CA CYS A 63 -3.56 -12.61 -5.59
C CYS A 63 -4.37 -11.87 -4.51
N SER A 64 -5.15 -10.84 -4.87
CA SER A 64 -6.01 -10.11 -3.92
C SER A 64 -7.35 -10.80 -3.63
N GLY A 65 -7.62 -11.96 -4.24
CA GLY A 65 -8.90 -12.65 -4.13
C GLY A 65 -10.00 -12.15 -5.06
N TYR A 66 -9.87 -10.97 -5.64
CA TYR A 66 -10.82 -10.39 -6.59
C TYR A 66 -10.11 -10.04 -7.89
N HIS A 67 -10.72 -10.37 -9.03
CA HIS A 67 -10.31 -9.86 -10.32
C HIS A 67 -11.54 -9.40 -11.12
N ASP A 68 -11.49 -8.24 -11.76
CA ASP A 68 -12.66 -7.63 -12.44
C ASP A 68 -13.24 -8.51 -13.55
N SER A 69 -12.42 -9.35 -14.20
CA SER A 69 -12.86 -10.27 -15.23
C SER A 69 -13.58 -11.53 -14.72
N ASP A 70 -13.47 -11.83 -13.40
CA ASP A 70 -14.03 -13.04 -12.79
C ASP A 70 -15.36 -12.74 -12.07
N SER A 71 -16.34 -13.58 -12.24
CA SER A 71 -17.61 -13.48 -11.54
C SER A 71 -17.84 -14.57 -10.49
N THR A 72 -16.83 -15.41 -10.20
CA THR A 72 -16.94 -16.40 -9.13
C THR A 72 -16.74 -15.79 -7.76
N VAL A 73 -17.48 -16.28 -6.75
CA VAL A 73 -17.34 -15.94 -5.33
C VAL A 73 -17.40 -17.21 -4.52
N ILE A 74 -16.30 -17.55 -3.82
CA ILE A 74 -16.26 -18.70 -2.90
C ILE A 74 -16.71 -18.31 -1.48
N GLY A 75 -16.75 -17.02 -1.20
CA GLY A 75 -17.19 -16.43 0.05
C GLY A 75 -16.64 -15.02 0.25
N PHE A 76 -16.88 -14.45 1.42
CA PHE A 76 -16.42 -13.13 1.83
C PHE A 76 -15.43 -13.29 2.98
N SER A 77 -14.15 -13.01 2.70
CA SER A 77 -13.05 -13.13 3.66
C SER A 77 -12.83 -11.82 4.40
N HIS A 78 -12.31 -11.87 5.63
CA HIS A 78 -12.15 -10.70 6.50
C HIS A 78 -10.76 -10.08 6.43
N THR A 79 -9.81 -10.76 5.81
CA THR A 79 -8.44 -10.27 5.61
C THR A 79 -8.04 -10.43 4.15
N HIS A 80 -7.44 -9.36 3.59
CA HIS A 80 -6.92 -9.35 2.22
C HIS A 80 -5.64 -8.52 2.15
N LEU A 81 -4.73 -8.89 1.24
CA LEU A 81 -3.68 -8.02 0.76
C LEU A 81 -4.22 -7.13 -0.37
N SER A 82 -3.63 -5.97 -0.57
CA SER A 82 -3.96 -5.07 -1.67
C SER A 82 -2.70 -4.69 -2.43
N GLY A 83 -2.67 -4.98 -3.72
CA GLY A 83 -1.60 -4.58 -4.61
C GLY A 83 -0.38 -5.50 -4.65
N THR A 84 -0.37 -6.62 -3.94
CA THR A 84 0.80 -7.51 -3.88
C THR A 84 0.78 -8.54 -4.99
N GLY A 85 1.95 -8.86 -5.56
CA GLY A 85 2.15 -9.96 -6.49
C GLY A 85 2.14 -11.35 -5.84
N ILE A 86 1.80 -11.44 -4.55
CA ILE A 86 1.62 -12.67 -3.79
C ILE A 86 0.29 -12.59 -3.05
N GLY A 87 -0.53 -13.66 -3.13
CA GLY A 87 -1.73 -13.81 -2.32
C GLY A 87 -1.41 -14.54 -1.03
N ASP A 88 -1.97 -14.03 0.06
CA ASP A 88 -1.97 -14.64 1.38
C ASP A 88 -3.26 -14.23 2.11
N LEU A 89 -3.41 -14.62 3.38
CA LEU A 89 -4.58 -14.28 4.20
C LEU A 89 -5.87 -14.99 3.73
N PHE A 90 -6.96 -14.26 3.51
CA PHE A 90 -8.34 -14.74 3.27
C PHE A 90 -8.92 -15.46 4.47
N ASP A 91 -8.60 -14.96 5.68
CA ASP A 91 -9.06 -15.55 6.92
C ASP A 91 -10.55 -15.36 7.13
N ILE A 92 -11.15 -16.36 7.79
CA ILE A 92 -12.53 -16.37 8.23
C ILE A 92 -13.47 -16.03 7.07
N THR A 93 -13.49 -16.91 6.08
CA THR A 93 -14.35 -16.76 4.90
C THR A 93 -15.78 -17.17 5.23
N VAL A 94 -16.75 -16.36 4.81
CA VAL A 94 -18.18 -16.59 5.08
C VAL A 94 -18.96 -16.69 3.78
N MET A 95 -19.79 -17.75 3.63
CA MET A 95 -20.63 -17.97 2.46
C MET A 95 -22.08 -18.23 2.85
N PRO A 96 -23.03 -17.37 2.49
CA PRO A 96 -24.46 -17.64 2.66
C PRO A 96 -24.96 -18.61 1.59
N VAL A 97 -25.82 -19.55 1.96
CA VAL A 97 -26.29 -20.62 1.09
C VAL A 97 -27.78 -20.89 1.29
N THR A 98 -28.45 -21.54 0.30
CA THR A 98 -29.87 -21.97 0.37
C THR A 98 -30.02 -23.46 0.07
N ARG A 99 -28.99 -24.28 0.40
CA ARG A 99 -28.96 -25.71 0.12
C ARG A 99 -28.39 -26.49 1.32
N ALA A 100 -28.93 -27.68 1.56
CA ALA A 100 -28.38 -28.62 2.54
C ALA A 100 -27.27 -29.50 1.92
N ASP A 101 -27.41 -29.89 0.67
CA ASP A 101 -26.42 -30.71 -0.05
C ASP A 101 -25.30 -29.81 -0.60
N LEU A 102 -24.20 -29.75 0.14
CA LEU A 102 -23.06 -28.87 -0.13
C LEU A 102 -21.77 -29.67 -0.23
N THR A 103 -20.94 -29.34 -1.22
CA THR A 103 -19.54 -29.77 -1.29
C THR A 103 -18.67 -28.73 -0.57
N TYR A 104 -18.07 -29.09 0.55
CA TYR A 104 -17.20 -28.23 1.34
C TYR A 104 -15.79 -28.17 0.72
N ALA A 105 -15.66 -27.34 -0.32
CA ALA A 105 -14.43 -27.11 -1.07
C ALA A 105 -14.49 -25.75 -1.75
N ARG A 106 -13.33 -25.22 -2.19
CA ARG A 106 -13.26 -24.00 -3.04
C ARG A 106 -14.03 -24.17 -4.34
N GLY A 107 -13.93 -25.38 -4.93
CA GLY A 107 -14.58 -25.71 -6.20
C GLY A 107 -13.71 -25.44 -7.41
N LYS A 108 -14.33 -25.64 -8.58
CA LYS A 108 -13.75 -25.39 -9.90
C LYS A 108 -14.73 -24.54 -10.70
N GLU A 109 -14.21 -23.60 -11.44
CA GLU A 109 -15.00 -22.79 -12.36
C GLU A 109 -15.80 -23.70 -13.32
N ASN A 110 -17.01 -23.27 -13.66
CA ASN A 110 -17.96 -24.00 -14.52
C ASN A 110 -18.48 -25.35 -13.97
N ASP A 111 -18.15 -25.69 -12.70
CA ASP A 111 -18.67 -26.85 -11.99
C ASP A 111 -19.26 -26.43 -10.62
N PRO A 112 -20.52 -25.91 -10.58
CA PRO A 112 -21.12 -25.41 -9.36
C PRO A 112 -21.22 -26.42 -8.22
N GLU A 113 -21.27 -27.72 -8.53
CA GLU A 113 -21.38 -28.78 -7.51
C GLU A 113 -20.01 -29.14 -6.90
N SER A 114 -18.91 -28.62 -7.45
CA SER A 114 -17.55 -28.90 -6.96
C SER A 114 -17.15 -28.17 -5.68
N GLY A 115 -17.96 -27.21 -5.22
CA GLY A 115 -17.65 -26.39 -4.05
C GLY A 115 -18.80 -25.49 -3.59
N LEU A 116 -18.51 -24.60 -2.64
CA LEU A 116 -19.47 -23.66 -2.07
C LEU A 116 -19.77 -22.43 -2.97
N TRP A 117 -18.99 -22.18 -3.98
CA TRP A 117 -18.97 -20.96 -4.76
C TRP A 117 -20.29 -20.67 -5.53
N SER A 118 -20.51 -19.41 -5.83
CA SER A 118 -21.59 -18.90 -6.67
C SER A 118 -21.04 -17.98 -7.74
N TYR A 119 -21.75 -17.81 -8.86
CA TYR A 119 -21.53 -16.63 -9.69
C TYR A 119 -22.15 -15.40 -9.04
N ALA A 120 -21.44 -14.27 -9.14
CA ALA A 120 -21.90 -12.94 -8.79
C ALA A 120 -22.57 -12.27 -10.01
N ASP A 121 -23.70 -11.60 -9.80
CA ASP A 121 -24.28 -10.69 -10.81
C ASP A 121 -23.52 -9.36 -10.78
N ARG A 122 -22.41 -9.28 -11.51
CA ARG A 122 -21.55 -8.08 -11.57
C ARG A 122 -22.26 -6.84 -12.13
N THR A 123 -23.38 -7.01 -12.83
CA THR A 123 -24.16 -5.86 -13.33
C THR A 123 -24.91 -5.09 -12.23
N LYS A 124 -25.03 -5.71 -11.05
CA LYS A 124 -25.67 -5.14 -9.86
C LYS A 124 -24.69 -4.98 -8.70
N GLU A 125 -23.41 -5.25 -8.95
CA GLU A 125 -22.35 -5.06 -7.94
C GLU A 125 -22.21 -3.57 -7.59
N ILE A 126 -22.03 -3.30 -6.30
CA ILE A 126 -21.73 -1.96 -5.79
C ILE A 126 -20.46 -2.09 -4.94
N ALA A 127 -19.42 -1.32 -5.29
CA ALA A 127 -18.20 -1.18 -4.51
C ALA A 127 -17.93 0.30 -4.29
N ARG A 128 -17.84 0.73 -3.04
CA ARG A 128 -17.52 2.10 -2.64
C ARG A 128 -16.85 2.10 -1.27
N PRO A 129 -16.14 3.16 -0.87
CA PRO A 129 -15.48 3.18 0.43
C PRO A 129 -16.45 2.79 1.57
N GLY A 130 -16.06 1.80 2.37
CA GLY A 130 -16.85 1.31 3.50
C GLY A 130 -18.05 0.41 3.17
N TYR A 131 -18.34 0.15 1.89
CA TYR A 131 -19.49 -0.67 1.50
C TYR A 131 -19.25 -1.51 0.24
N TYR A 132 -19.72 -2.75 0.29
CA TYR A 132 -19.75 -3.65 -0.86
C TYR A 132 -21.07 -4.40 -0.93
N SER A 133 -21.59 -4.63 -2.13
CA SER A 133 -22.81 -5.45 -2.33
C SER A 133 -22.80 -6.19 -3.65
N VAL A 134 -23.30 -7.45 -3.62
CA VAL A 134 -23.42 -8.27 -4.83
C VAL A 134 -24.50 -9.36 -4.69
N PRO A 135 -25.32 -9.63 -5.72
CA PRO A 135 -26.19 -10.79 -5.77
C PRO A 135 -25.43 -12.07 -6.12
N LEU A 136 -25.64 -13.13 -5.35
CA LEU A 136 -25.14 -14.49 -5.57
C LEU A 136 -26.19 -15.32 -6.30
N THR A 137 -25.94 -15.62 -7.58
CA THR A 137 -26.99 -16.18 -8.47
C THR A 137 -27.38 -17.62 -8.15
N ARG A 138 -26.41 -18.47 -7.71
CA ARG A 138 -26.65 -19.87 -7.36
C ARG A 138 -27.61 -20.02 -6.18
N TYR A 139 -27.53 -19.11 -5.23
CA TYR A 139 -28.29 -19.16 -3.97
C TYR A 139 -29.45 -18.19 -3.91
N GLY A 140 -29.57 -17.28 -4.89
CA GLY A 140 -30.62 -16.26 -4.90
C GLY A 140 -30.51 -15.25 -3.76
N ILE A 141 -29.29 -15.06 -3.20
CA ILE A 141 -29.03 -14.21 -2.04
C ILE A 141 -28.36 -12.93 -2.50
N THR A 142 -28.76 -11.79 -1.95
CA THR A 142 -28.00 -10.55 -2.05
C THR A 142 -27.15 -10.39 -0.80
N ALA A 143 -25.84 -10.26 -0.99
CA ALA A 143 -24.88 -9.99 0.07
C ALA A 143 -24.54 -8.51 0.11
N GLU A 144 -24.52 -7.92 1.30
CA GLU A 144 -24.10 -6.55 1.59
C GLU A 144 -23.09 -6.59 2.74
N LEU A 145 -22.00 -5.83 2.63
CA LEU A 145 -20.88 -5.83 3.56
C LEU A 145 -20.54 -4.40 3.98
N THR A 146 -20.18 -4.24 5.24
CA THR A 146 -19.55 -3.03 5.80
C THR A 146 -18.59 -3.44 6.91
N ALA A 147 -17.81 -2.51 7.44
CA ALA A 147 -16.84 -2.82 8.48
C ALA A 147 -16.60 -1.61 9.41
N THR A 148 -16.21 -1.92 10.64
CA THR A 148 -15.46 -1.01 11.53
C THR A 148 -13.98 -1.34 11.45
N ASN A 149 -13.16 -0.85 12.37
CA ASN A 149 -11.73 -1.18 12.38
C ASN A 149 -11.48 -2.69 12.52
N ARG A 150 -12.17 -3.36 13.49
CA ARG A 150 -11.92 -4.75 13.89
C ARG A 150 -13.09 -5.70 13.64
N VAL A 151 -14.22 -5.18 13.14
CA VAL A 151 -15.44 -5.97 12.97
C VAL A 151 -15.97 -5.84 11.55
N GLY A 152 -16.11 -6.97 10.85
CA GLY A 152 -16.87 -7.06 9.61
C GLY A 152 -18.36 -7.26 9.90
N MET A 153 -19.25 -6.58 9.17
CA MET A 153 -20.68 -6.75 9.27
C MET A 153 -21.28 -7.12 7.92
N HIS A 154 -22.06 -8.19 7.92
CA HIS A 154 -22.75 -8.73 6.75
C HIS A 154 -24.25 -8.57 6.91
N ARG A 155 -24.95 -8.28 5.81
CA ARG A 155 -26.39 -8.36 5.68
C ARG A 155 -26.73 -9.22 4.46
N TYR A 156 -27.39 -10.33 4.68
CA TYR A 156 -27.79 -11.26 3.63
C TYR A 156 -29.30 -11.25 3.47
N THR A 157 -29.77 -10.91 2.27
CA THR A 157 -31.19 -10.97 1.92
C THR A 157 -31.47 -12.31 1.22
N PHE A 158 -32.26 -13.16 1.88
CA PHE A 158 -32.54 -14.52 1.45
C PHE A 158 -33.85 -14.63 0.68
N PRO A 159 -33.97 -15.57 -0.27
CA PRO A 159 -35.26 -16.08 -0.72
C PRO A 159 -35.93 -16.94 0.37
N ALA A 160 -37.18 -17.33 0.17
CA ALA A 160 -37.84 -18.32 1.02
C ALA A 160 -37.12 -19.68 0.90
N SER A 161 -36.62 -20.22 2.02
CA SER A 161 -35.90 -21.49 2.07
C SER A 161 -35.98 -22.13 3.46
N ASP A 162 -36.18 -23.42 3.52
CA ASP A 162 -36.04 -24.26 4.71
C ASP A 162 -34.63 -24.84 4.88
N GLU A 163 -33.75 -24.64 3.89
CA GLU A 163 -32.35 -25.05 3.84
C GLU A 163 -31.36 -23.87 3.86
N ALA A 164 -31.83 -22.68 4.23
CA ALA A 164 -30.96 -21.51 4.33
C ALA A 164 -29.88 -21.72 5.38
N GLY A 165 -28.67 -21.21 5.14
CA GLY A 165 -27.57 -21.30 6.07
C GLY A 165 -26.47 -20.30 5.78
N ILE A 166 -25.57 -20.16 6.76
CA ILE A 166 -24.34 -19.38 6.62
C ILE A 166 -23.17 -20.30 6.99
N VAL A 167 -22.24 -20.49 6.06
CA VAL A 167 -21.05 -21.31 6.23
C VAL A 167 -19.87 -20.42 6.61
N ILE A 168 -19.19 -20.77 7.69
CA ILE A 168 -17.87 -20.24 8.05
C ILE A 168 -16.83 -21.24 7.55
N ASP A 169 -15.89 -20.78 6.74
CA ASP A 169 -14.83 -21.58 6.12
C ASP A 169 -13.48 -21.16 6.72
N LEU A 170 -12.82 -22.05 7.43
CA LEU A 170 -11.49 -21.90 7.99
C LEU A 170 -10.40 -22.59 7.14
N MET A 171 -10.79 -23.27 6.05
CA MET A 171 -9.87 -23.95 5.13
C MET A 171 -9.31 -22.99 4.06
N ASN A 172 -10.08 -21.96 3.70
CA ASN A 172 -9.68 -21.04 2.65
C ASN A 172 -8.42 -20.24 3.05
N GLY A 173 -7.58 -19.93 2.07
CA GLY A 173 -6.37 -19.13 2.22
C GLY A 173 -5.84 -18.69 0.86
N GLY A 174 -5.05 -17.61 0.81
CA GLY A 174 -4.45 -17.09 -0.42
C GLY A 174 -3.30 -17.95 -0.92
N CYS A 175 -3.12 -18.06 -2.23
CA CYS A 175 -2.02 -18.81 -2.87
C CYS A 175 -1.75 -20.18 -2.24
N TRP A 176 -0.63 -20.31 -1.52
CA TRP A 176 -0.23 -21.54 -0.82
C TRP A 176 -0.51 -21.51 0.69
N ASP A 177 -1.16 -20.48 1.21
CA ASP A 177 -1.58 -20.46 2.61
C ASP A 177 -2.44 -21.69 2.94
N ARG A 178 -2.14 -22.31 4.07
CA ARG A 178 -2.84 -23.49 4.57
C ARG A 178 -3.04 -23.39 6.07
N PRO A 179 -4.19 -23.76 6.60
CA PRO A 179 -4.40 -23.81 8.04
C PRO A 179 -3.49 -24.87 8.67
N THR A 180 -2.80 -24.46 9.72
CA THR A 180 -1.98 -25.35 10.58
C THR A 180 -2.77 -25.85 11.77
N ASP A 181 -3.67 -25.00 12.29
CA ASP A 181 -4.62 -25.36 13.32
C ASP A 181 -5.89 -24.52 13.21
N THR A 182 -7.04 -25.13 13.57
CA THR A 182 -8.33 -24.46 13.49
C THR A 182 -9.20 -24.89 14.67
N PHE A 183 -10.03 -23.99 15.13
CA PHE A 183 -11.00 -24.25 16.19
C PHE A 183 -12.28 -23.44 15.95
N ILE A 184 -13.43 -24.06 16.22
CA ILE A 184 -14.72 -23.39 16.24
C ILE A 184 -15.65 -24.09 17.21
N GLU A 185 -16.33 -23.33 18.05
CA GLU A 185 -17.33 -23.83 18.99
C GLU A 185 -18.53 -22.87 19.10
N PRO A 186 -19.73 -23.36 19.40
CA PRO A 186 -20.83 -22.51 19.79
C PRO A 186 -20.55 -21.90 21.19
N CYS A 187 -20.82 -20.61 21.35
CA CYS A 187 -20.70 -19.91 22.62
C CYS A 187 -22.01 -19.23 23.07
N ALA A 188 -22.99 -19.15 22.18
CA ALA A 188 -24.38 -18.78 22.47
C ALA A 188 -25.32 -19.44 21.44
N ASP A 189 -26.63 -19.28 21.60
CA ASP A 189 -27.64 -19.79 20.65
C ASP A 189 -27.63 -19.05 19.28
N ASN A 190 -26.91 -17.90 19.21
CA ASN A 190 -26.70 -17.11 18.03
C ASN A 190 -25.23 -16.72 17.79
N ALA A 191 -24.27 -17.39 18.46
CA ALA A 191 -22.87 -17.02 18.33
C ALA A 191 -21.94 -18.22 18.34
N VAL A 192 -20.83 -18.06 17.61
CA VAL A 192 -19.70 -19.00 17.56
C VAL A 192 -18.40 -18.23 17.74
N ARG A 193 -17.36 -18.91 18.25
CA ARG A 193 -16.02 -18.36 18.36
C ARG A 193 -14.98 -19.38 17.93
N GLY A 194 -13.81 -18.92 17.58
CA GLY A 194 -12.77 -19.83 17.13
C GLY A 194 -11.48 -19.12 16.72
N TYR A 195 -10.64 -19.86 16.03
CA TYR A 195 -9.42 -19.35 15.44
C TYR A 195 -9.04 -20.10 14.17
N ARG A 196 -8.27 -19.42 13.34
CA ARG A 196 -7.55 -19.97 12.21
C ARG A 196 -6.07 -19.60 12.36
N PHE A 197 -5.22 -20.61 12.58
CA PHE A 197 -3.78 -20.48 12.49
C PHE A 197 -3.34 -21.06 11.18
N SER A 198 -2.45 -20.37 10.49
CA SER A 198 -2.05 -20.74 9.14
C SER A 198 -0.57 -20.51 8.89
N ARG A 199 -0.11 -21.06 7.80
CA ARG A 199 1.20 -20.85 7.23
C ARG A 199 1.05 -20.69 5.72
N GLY A 200 1.56 -19.60 5.21
CA GLY A 200 1.58 -19.28 3.79
C GLY A 200 2.89 -18.61 3.43
N TRP A 201 2.79 -17.42 2.87
CA TRP A 201 3.91 -16.54 2.65
C TRP A 201 4.51 -16.07 3.99
N ALA A 202 3.69 -15.67 4.94
CA ALA A 202 4.10 -15.55 6.33
C ALA A 202 4.13 -16.93 7.01
N ASP A 203 5.17 -17.18 7.83
CA ASP A 203 5.44 -18.50 8.41
C ASP A 203 4.53 -18.87 9.57
N ASP A 204 3.97 -17.90 10.30
CA ASP A 204 3.12 -18.09 11.48
C ASP A 204 2.08 -16.99 11.57
N GLN A 205 0.85 -17.31 11.13
CA GLN A 205 -0.28 -16.40 11.21
C GLN A 205 -1.30 -16.94 12.23
N LYS A 206 -1.83 -16.05 13.07
CA LYS A 206 -2.83 -16.40 14.07
C LYS A 206 -3.94 -15.36 14.04
N VAL A 207 -5.14 -15.82 13.67
CA VAL A 207 -6.34 -15.01 13.67
C VAL A 207 -7.38 -15.67 14.55
N TYR A 208 -7.77 -14.98 15.61
CA TYR A 208 -8.91 -15.35 16.45
C TYR A 208 -10.13 -14.58 16.00
N PHE A 209 -11.31 -15.18 16.19
CA PHE A 209 -12.55 -14.53 15.83
C PHE A 209 -13.68 -14.81 16.83
N TYR A 210 -14.62 -13.86 16.86
CA TYR A 210 -15.93 -14.02 17.46
C TYR A 210 -16.99 -13.64 16.43
N ALA A 211 -17.97 -14.51 16.19
CA ALA A 211 -19.00 -14.30 15.19
C ALA A 211 -20.39 -14.40 15.81
N GLU A 212 -21.25 -13.41 15.54
CA GLU A 212 -22.61 -13.33 16.06
C GLU A 212 -23.63 -13.17 14.93
N PHE A 213 -24.75 -13.90 15.02
CA PHE A 213 -25.87 -13.78 14.07
C PHE A 213 -26.97 -12.92 14.69
N SER A 214 -27.73 -12.21 13.85
CA SER A 214 -28.83 -11.33 14.31
C SER A 214 -30.02 -12.06 14.92
N ARG A 215 -30.04 -13.39 14.84
CA ARG A 215 -31.01 -14.28 15.49
C ARG A 215 -30.42 -15.66 15.75
N PRO A 216 -31.00 -16.47 16.66
CA PRO A 216 -30.58 -17.85 16.89
C PRO A 216 -30.62 -18.70 15.61
N TYR A 217 -29.59 -19.53 15.42
CA TYR A 217 -29.60 -20.59 14.41
C TYR A 217 -30.45 -21.78 14.88
N LYS A 218 -30.98 -22.54 13.93
CA LYS A 218 -31.78 -23.75 14.20
C LYS A 218 -30.88 -24.92 14.61
N ASP A 219 -29.74 -25.05 13.94
CA ASP A 219 -28.70 -26.04 14.17
C ASP A 219 -27.34 -25.48 13.74
N LEU A 220 -26.27 -26.04 14.33
CA LEU A 220 -24.90 -25.71 13.96
C LEU A 220 -24.16 -27.01 13.60
N ASN A 221 -23.88 -27.17 12.32
CA ASN A 221 -23.21 -28.33 11.77
C ASN A 221 -21.71 -28.05 11.57
N ILE A 222 -20.85 -28.69 12.37
CA ILE A 222 -19.39 -28.55 12.27
C ILE A 222 -18.82 -29.72 11.49
N HIS A 223 -18.13 -29.43 10.39
CA HIS A 223 -17.48 -30.39 9.53
C HIS A 223 -15.99 -30.41 9.80
N SER A 224 -15.49 -31.60 10.18
CA SER A 224 -14.09 -31.83 10.53
C SER A 224 -13.42 -32.74 9.52
N ILE A 225 -12.15 -32.48 9.22
CA ILE A 225 -11.25 -33.34 8.48
C ILE A 225 -10.10 -33.71 9.43
N ASP A 226 -9.82 -35.01 9.60
CA ASP A 226 -8.81 -35.51 10.53
C ASP A 226 -8.94 -34.93 11.95
N TYR A 227 -10.17 -34.84 12.43
CA TYR A 227 -10.58 -34.33 13.76
C TYR A 227 -10.40 -32.80 13.94
N LYS A 228 -9.96 -32.04 12.93
CA LYS A 228 -9.91 -30.57 12.95
C LYS A 228 -11.17 -29.97 12.31
N PRO A 229 -11.84 -29.00 12.96
CA PRO A 229 -13.00 -28.33 12.40
C PRO A 229 -12.57 -27.31 11.35
N TYR A 230 -12.96 -27.50 10.10
CA TYR A 230 -12.64 -26.58 9.02
C TYR A 230 -13.84 -25.77 8.52
N TYR A 231 -15.06 -26.30 8.72
CA TYR A 231 -16.28 -25.61 8.29
C TYR A 231 -17.33 -25.69 9.39
N ALA A 232 -18.11 -24.62 9.53
CA ALA A 232 -19.30 -24.62 10.37
C ALA A 232 -20.45 -23.99 9.60
N LYS A 233 -21.60 -24.70 9.51
CA LYS A 233 -22.82 -24.20 8.90
C LYS A 233 -23.87 -23.93 9.98
N ALA A 234 -24.25 -22.67 10.14
CA ALA A 234 -25.40 -22.27 10.93
C ALA A 234 -26.66 -22.34 10.04
N ASP A 235 -27.65 -23.15 10.42
CA ASP A 235 -28.86 -23.39 9.67
C ASP A 235 -30.01 -22.45 10.09
N PHE A 236 -30.79 -22.01 9.11
CA PHE A 236 -31.92 -21.12 9.30
C PHE A 236 -33.13 -21.56 8.44
N GLU A 237 -34.30 -21.09 8.79
CA GLU A 237 -35.47 -21.06 7.90
C GLU A 237 -35.74 -19.61 7.53
N THR A 238 -35.92 -19.31 6.25
CA THR A 238 -36.11 -17.94 5.76
C THR A 238 -37.39 -17.80 4.93
N ARG A 239 -37.97 -16.59 5.00
CA ARG A 239 -39.04 -16.15 4.12
C ARG A 239 -38.47 -15.32 2.98
N GLU A 240 -39.28 -15.12 1.94
CA GLU A 240 -38.87 -14.28 0.83
C GLU A 240 -38.50 -12.85 1.29
N GLY A 241 -37.28 -12.40 0.95
CA GLY A 241 -36.78 -11.09 1.33
C GLY A 241 -36.33 -10.96 2.80
N GLU A 242 -36.28 -12.08 3.55
CA GLU A 242 -35.83 -12.01 4.94
C GLU A 242 -34.35 -11.76 5.04
N GLN A 243 -33.96 -10.86 5.95
CA GLN A 243 -32.57 -10.50 6.18
C GLN A 243 -32.01 -11.20 7.40
N ILE A 244 -30.85 -11.83 7.26
CA ILE A 244 -30.03 -12.32 8.36
C ILE A 244 -28.73 -11.54 8.32
N MET A 245 -28.39 -10.89 9.44
CA MET A 245 -27.12 -10.20 9.60
C MET A 245 -26.14 -11.05 10.41
N MET A 246 -24.86 -10.83 10.16
CA MET A 246 -23.77 -11.47 10.89
C MET A 246 -22.69 -10.43 11.16
N LYS A 247 -22.09 -10.49 12.34
CA LYS A 247 -20.89 -9.72 12.69
C LYS A 247 -19.74 -10.69 12.92
N VAL A 248 -18.55 -10.35 12.46
CA VAL A 248 -17.33 -11.12 12.72
C VAL A 248 -16.24 -10.16 13.18
N ALA A 249 -15.85 -10.27 14.43
CA ALA A 249 -14.73 -9.53 14.99
C ALA A 249 -13.46 -10.38 14.93
N LEU A 250 -12.34 -9.73 14.65
CA LEU A 250 -11.01 -10.34 14.62
C LEU A 250 -10.18 -9.88 15.82
N SER A 251 -9.21 -10.71 16.21
CA SER A 251 -8.15 -10.39 17.17
C SER A 251 -6.88 -11.15 16.82
N PRO A 252 -5.68 -10.54 16.96
CA PRO A 252 -4.40 -11.24 16.86
C PRO A 252 -4.02 -11.97 18.17
N VAL A 253 -4.81 -11.81 19.24
CA VAL A 253 -4.45 -12.23 20.61
C VAL A 253 -5.31 -13.38 21.13
N SER A 254 -6.65 -13.22 21.14
CA SER A 254 -7.54 -14.24 21.70
C SER A 254 -8.99 -14.14 21.20
N MET A 255 -9.79 -15.18 21.41
CA MET A 255 -11.22 -15.18 21.13
C MET A 255 -11.98 -14.21 22.06
N GLU A 256 -11.50 -14.06 23.29
CA GLU A 256 -12.03 -13.11 24.27
C GLU A 256 -11.82 -11.67 23.81
N ASN A 257 -10.63 -11.34 23.31
CA ASN A 257 -10.35 -10.03 22.74
C ASN A 257 -11.18 -9.75 21.48
N ALA A 258 -11.41 -10.76 20.63
CA ALA A 258 -12.32 -10.60 19.49
C ALA A 258 -13.74 -10.26 19.94
N TYR A 259 -14.23 -10.87 21.02
CA TYR A 259 -15.52 -10.52 21.64
C TYR A 259 -15.53 -9.07 22.16
N GLU A 260 -14.50 -8.66 22.89
CA GLU A 260 -14.37 -7.29 23.43
C GLU A 260 -14.30 -6.23 22.30
N ASN A 261 -13.59 -6.53 21.22
CA ASN A 261 -13.56 -5.70 20.01
C ASN A 261 -14.98 -5.50 19.44
N MET A 262 -15.78 -6.58 19.33
CA MET A 262 -17.14 -6.51 18.84
C MET A 262 -18.05 -5.70 19.77
N GLN A 263 -17.98 -5.94 21.08
CA GLN A 263 -18.84 -5.25 22.04
C GLN A 263 -18.55 -3.75 22.12
N THR A 264 -17.30 -3.36 21.85
CA THR A 264 -16.88 -1.96 21.89
C THR A 264 -17.18 -1.23 20.59
N GLU A 265 -16.85 -1.83 19.44
CA GLU A 265 -16.98 -1.14 18.14
C GLU A 265 -18.37 -1.28 17.53
N LEU A 266 -19.04 -2.43 17.71
CA LEU A 266 -20.30 -2.74 17.05
C LEU A 266 -21.26 -3.52 17.97
N PRO A 267 -21.74 -2.94 19.08
CA PRO A 267 -22.63 -3.63 20.01
C PRO A 267 -24.04 -3.90 19.43
N GLY A 268 -24.47 -3.10 18.45
CA GLY A 268 -25.81 -3.15 17.85
C GLY A 268 -25.86 -3.84 16.49
N TRP A 269 -27.03 -3.72 15.84
CA TRP A 269 -27.36 -4.30 14.54
C TRP A 269 -27.76 -3.24 13.50
N ASP A 270 -27.34 -2.00 13.68
CA ASP A 270 -27.62 -0.90 12.72
C ASP A 270 -26.64 -0.96 11.55
N PHE A 271 -26.97 -1.77 10.54
CA PHE A 271 -26.13 -1.94 9.36
C PHE A 271 -25.97 -0.62 8.58
N ASP A 272 -27.05 0.10 8.35
CA ASP A 272 -27.03 1.31 7.54
C ASP A 272 -26.26 2.44 8.26
N GLY A 273 -26.44 2.58 9.58
CA GLY A 273 -25.63 3.48 10.40
C GLY A 273 -24.14 3.13 10.39
N THR A 274 -23.79 1.84 10.39
CA THR A 274 -22.39 1.40 10.28
C THR A 274 -21.79 1.73 8.91
N VAL A 275 -22.59 1.63 7.83
CA VAL A 275 -22.16 2.07 6.49
C VAL A 275 -21.88 3.57 6.48
N GLU A 276 -22.77 4.39 7.05
CA GLU A 276 -22.57 5.85 7.14
C GLU A 276 -21.32 6.20 7.94
N GLU A 277 -21.07 5.55 9.08
CA GLU A 277 -19.87 5.75 9.89
C GLU A 277 -18.57 5.37 9.15
N ALA A 278 -18.58 4.28 8.37
CA ALA A 278 -17.46 3.86 7.55
C ALA A 278 -17.17 4.85 6.40
N GLU A 279 -18.24 5.34 5.74
CA GLU A 279 -18.12 6.38 4.70
C GLU A 279 -17.57 7.70 5.27
N ASP A 280 -18.09 8.13 6.43
CA ASP A 280 -17.60 9.33 7.12
C ASP A 280 -16.12 9.21 7.52
N ALA A 281 -15.69 8.02 7.98
CA ALA A 281 -14.29 7.77 8.27
C ALA A 281 -13.40 7.91 7.04
N TRP A 282 -13.83 7.39 5.89
CA TRP A 282 -13.15 7.57 4.61
C TRP A 282 -13.16 9.03 4.15
N ASP A 283 -14.31 9.69 4.20
CA ASP A 283 -14.47 11.09 3.76
C ASP A 283 -13.55 12.04 4.52
N LYS A 284 -13.43 11.82 5.83
CA LYS A 284 -12.53 12.56 6.71
C LYS A 284 -11.06 12.42 6.29
N GLU A 285 -10.61 11.22 5.98
CA GLU A 285 -9.21 10.98 5.61
C GLU A 285 -8.92 11.43 4.16
N LEU A 286 -9.83 11.17 3.22
CA LEU A 286 -9.73 11.65 1.84
C LEU A 286 -9.70 13.18 1.76
N GLY A 287 -10.50 13.85 2.60
CA GLY A 287 -10.57 15.32 2.69
C GLY A 287 -9.31 16.00 3.23
N ARG A 288 -8.31 15.24 3.70
CA ARG A 288 -7.00 15.79 4.11
C ARG A 288 -6.21 16.36 2.92
N ILE A 289 -6.45 15.86 1.70
CA ILE A 289 -5.84 16.40 0.48
C ILE A 289 -6.97 16.81 -0.46
N ARG A 290 -7.02 18.10 -0.80
CA ARG A 290 -8.04 18.67 -1.66
C ARG A 290 -7.40 19.19 -2.93
N ILE A 291 -7.95 18.79 -4.09
CA ILE A 291 -7.45 19.20 -5.41
C ILE A 291 -8.50 20.00 -6.16
N GLU A 292 -8.05 20.98 -6.95
CA GLU A 292 -8.89 21.71 -7.89
C GLU A 292 -8.52 21.31 -9.31
N THR A 293 -9.46 20.65 -10.01
CA THR A 293 -9.31 20.22 -11.40
C THR A 293 -10.65 20.19 -12.12
N LYS A 294 -10.61 20.37 -13.43
CA LYS A 294 -11.75 20.21 -14.34
C LYS A 294 -11.82 18.80 -14.94
N ASP A 295 -10.77 18.03 -14.78
CA ASP A 295 -10.66 16.66 -15.29
C ASP A 295 -11.23 15.69 -14.26
N GLU A 296 -12.45 15.21 -14.51
CA GLU A 296 -13.13 14.25 -13.62
C GLU A 296 -12.44 12.89 -13.55
N ASN A 297 -11.77 12.47 -14.64
CA ASN A 297 -10.99 11.23 -14.62
C ASN A 297 -9.76 11.38 -13.72
N ALA A 298 -9.01 12.47 -13.86
CA ALA A 298 -7.87 12.73 -12.99
C ALA A 298 -8.28 12.86 -11.51
N ARG A 299 -9.45 13.47 -11.23
CA ARG A 299 -10.01 13.54 -9.88
C ARG A 299 -10.32 12.14 -9.34
N LYS A 300 -11.00 11.30 -10.14
CA LYS A 300 -11.33 9.92 -9.77
C LYS A 300 -10.06 9.11 -9.49
N ILE A 301 -9.06 9.16 -10.38
CA ILE A 301 -7.78 8.46 -10.19
C ILE A 301 -7.10 8.94 -8.90
N PHE A 302 -7.06 10.25 -8.66
CA PHE A 302 -6.40 10.83 -7.49
C PHE A 302 -7.04 10.36 -6.16
N TYR A 303 -8.36 10.46 -6.02
CA TYR A 303 -9.02 10.05 -4.79
C TYR A 303 -9.05 8.53 -4.62
N THR A 304 -9.06 7.77 -5.72
CA THR A 304 -8.91 6.32 -5.65
C THR A 304 -7.47 5.92 -5.25
N ALA A 305 -6.45 6.62 -5.78
CA ALA A 305 -5.07 6.43 -5.33
C ALA A 305 -4.92 6.75 -3.83
N LEU A 306 -5.54 7.84 -3.36
CA LEU A 306 -5.53 8.18 -1.95
C LEU A 306 -6.27 7.14 -1.08
N TYR A 307 -7.37 6.57 -1.56
CA TYR A 307 -8.06 5.45 -0.93
C TYR A 307 -7.16 4.22 -0.84
N HIS A 308 -6.53 3.78 -1.94
CA HIS A 308 -5.64 2.63 -1.97
C HIS A 308 -4.45 2.79 -1.02
N SER A 309 -3.86 3.99 -0.93
CA SER A 309 -2.74 4.26 -0.02
C SER A 309 -3.10 4.15 1.47
N MET A 310 -4.37 4.03 1.82
CA MET A 310 -4.84 3.93 3.21
C MET A 310 -5.54 2.59 3.53
N ILE A 311 -5.43 1.58 2.65
CA ILE A 311 -5.87 0.21 2.94
C ILE A 311 -4.89 -0.46 3.91
N ALA A 312 -3.59 -0.24 3.71
CA ALA A 312 -2.51 -0.70 4.57
C ALA A 312 -1.45 0.42 4.76
N PRO A 313 -0.58 0.34 5.78
CA PRO A 313 -0.50 -0.69 6.84
C PRO A 313 -1.78 -0.78 7.65
N SER A 314 -2.15 -1.98 8.11
CA SER A 314 -3.41 -2.21 8.81
C SER A 314 -3.21 -2.36 10.32
N THR A 315 -4.21 -1.94 11.10
CA THR A 315 -4.23 -2.11 12.57
C THR A 315 -3.96 -3.57 12.96
N PHE A 316 -3.10 -3.78 13.97
CA PHE A 316 -2.72 -5.10 14.47
C PHE A 316 -2.69 -5.15 16.00
N CYS A 317 -3.58 -4.44 16.65
CA CYS A 317 -3.83 -4.52 18.08
C CYS A 317 -5.32 -4.47 18.37
N ASP A 318 -5.71 -5.06 19.49
CA ASP A 318 -7.08 -5.05 19.99
C ASP A 318 -7.47 -3.69 20.57
N ILE A 319 -8.72 -3.52 20.92
CA ILE A 319 -9.25 -2.25 21.43
C ILE A 319 -8.63 -1.86 22.78
N ASP A 320 -8.19 -2.84 23.56
CA ASP A 320 -7.48 -2.64 24.83
C ASP A 320 -5.97 -2.37 24.66
N GLY A 321 -5.47 -2.35 23.42
CA GLY A 321 -4.06 -2.14 23.08
C GLY A 321 -3.22 -3.42 23.01
N SER A 322 -3.77 -4.58 23.37
CA SER A 322 -3.04 -5.85 23.31
C SER A 322 -2.76 -6.29 21.87
N TYR A 323 -1.62 -6.92 21.64
CA TYR A 323 -1.17 -7.32 20.31
C TYR A 323 -0.23 -8.52 20.36
N ARG A 324 -0.01 -9.15 19.20
CA ARG A 324 0.99 -10.19 19.04
C ARG A 324 2.28 -9.61 18.44
N GLY A 325 3.40 -9.83 19.13
CA GLY A 325 4.73 -9.39 18.70
C GLY A 325 5.34 -10.26 17.60
N ALA A 326 6.43 -9.77 17.00
CA ALA A 326 7.19 -10.48 15.97
C ALA A 326 7.95 -11.72 16.48
N ASP A 327 7.98 -11.96 17.78
CA ASP A 327 8.47 -13.17 18.44
C ASP A 327 7.37 -14.23 18.69
N GLY A 328 6.12 -13.91 18.29
CA GLY A 328 4.96 -14.77 18.47
C GLY A 328 4.29 -14.68 19.84
N GLU A 329 4.85 -13.90 20.78
CA GLU A 329 4.31 -13.67 22.11
C GLU A 329 3.25 -12.56 22.10
N THR A 330 2.37 -12.56 23.10
CA THR A 330 1.34 -11.53 23.27
C THR A 330 1.76 -10.49 24.30
N TYR A 331 1.38 -9.24 24.05
CA TYR A 331 1.71 -8.07 24.87
C TYR A 331 0.44 -7.28 25.17
N GLU A 332 0.37 -6.66 26.35
CA GLU A 332 -0.84 -5.95 26.81
C GLU A 332 -1.01 -4.59 26.13
N ASP A 333 0.05 -3.82 25.92
CA ASP A 333 0.02 -2.48 25.32
C ASP A 333 1.41 -2.08 24.84
N ALA A 334 1.49 -1.49 23.64
CA ALA A 334 2.72 -0.91 23.11
C ALA A 334 2.89 0.58 23.45
N GLY A 335 1.87 1.22 24.01
CA GLY A 335 1.82 2.67 24.22
C GLY A 335 1.57 3.48 22.94
N HIS A 336 1.25 2.81 21.84
CA HIS A 336 0.91 3.39 20.55
C HIS A 336 0.06 2.40 19.76
N GLN A 337 -0.59 2.85 18.67
CA GLN A 337 -1.30 1.96 17.75
C GLN A 337 -0.31 1.05 17.03
N VAL A 338 -0.49 -0.28 17.11
CA VAL A 338 0.34 -1.27 16.42
C VAL A 338 -0.24 -1.58 15.05
N TYR A 339 0.64 -1.73 14.06
CA TYR A 339 0.29 -1.99 12.68
C TYR A 339 1.01 -3.22 12.11
N THR A 340 0.49 -3.74 11.02
CA THR A 340 1.07 -4.82 10.22
C THR A 340 0.95 -4.51 8.73
N THR A 341 1.40 -5.44 7.87
CA THR A 341 1.36 -5.33 6.41
C THR A 341 2.26 -4.21 5.94
N PHE A 342 3.54 -4.36 6.26
CA PHE A 342 4.59 -3.43 5.86
C PHE A 342 5.36 -3.98 4.66
N SER A 343 4.99 -3.54 3.45
CA SER A 343 5.74 -3.76 2.21
C SER A 343 6.82 -2.68 2.07
N LEU A 344 7.89 -2.77 2.86
CA LEU A 344 8.81 -1.64 3.01
C LEU A 344 9.72 -1.43 1.80
N TRP A 345 10.07 -2.48 1.05
CA TRP A 345 10.86 -2.35 -0.17
C TRP A 345 10.21 -1.42 -1.19
N ASP A 346 8.89 -1.46 -1.25
CA ASP A 346 8.07 -0.65 -2.13
C ASP A 346 7.81 0.72 -1.51
N THR A 347 7.26 0.73 -0.30
CA THR A 347 6.64 1.91 0.33
C THR A 347 7.63 2.94 0.86
N TYR A 348 8.90 2.59 1.13
CA TYR A 348 9.88 3.58 1.59
C TYR A 348 10.13 4.67 0.55
N ARG A 349 9.84 4.41 -0.73
CA ARG A 349 10.13 5.27 -1.88
C ARG A 349 9.12 6.41 -2.05
N GLY A 350 7.86 6.21 -1.66
CA GLY A 350 6.81 7.21 -1.86
C GLY A 350 5.69 7.17 -0.82
N ALA A 351 5.15 6.01 -0.46
CA ALA A 351 4.04 5.91 0.49
C ALA A 351 4.46 6.38 1.89
N MET A 352 5.60 5.94 2.43
CA MET A 352 6.11 6.40 3.71
C MET A 352 6.43 7.90 3.72
N PRO A 353 7.12 8.48 2.69
CA PRO A 353 7.23 9.92 2.54
C PRO A 353 5.89 10.66 2.49
N LEU A 354 4.89 10.13 1.78
CA LEU A 354 3.54 10.70 1.73
C LEU A 354 2.88 10.72 3.11
N TYR A 355 2.92 9.60 3.86
CA TYR A 355 2.36 9.53 5.22
C TYR A 355 3.05 10.52 6.16
N SER A 356 4.36 10.73 6.03
CA SER A 356 5.09 11.71 6.83
C SER A 356 4.57 13.15 6.66
N ILE A 357 3.83 13.43 5.55
CA ILE A 357 3.24 14.74 5.26
C ILE A 357 1.81 14.83 5.82
N PHE A 358 0.90 13.94 5.41
CA PHE A 358 -0.54 14.11 5.69
C PHE A 358 -1.09 13.17 6.76
N GLN A 359 -0.32 12.17 7.19
CA GLN A 359 -0.65 11.18 8.24
C GLN A 359 0.42 11.17 9.34
N SER A 360 0.96 12.34 9.69
CA SER A 360 2.13 12.48 10.56
C SER A 360 1.99 11.78 11.93
N GLU A 361 0.78 11.71 12.48
CA GLU A 361 0.51 11.00 13.73
C GLU A 361 0.61 9.49 13.56
N ARG A 362 -0.03 8.93 12.52
CA ARG A 362 0.07 7.50 12.19
C ARG A 362 1.47 7.11 11.74
N TYR A 363 2.17 8.00 11.05
CA TYR A 363 3.56 7.76 10.65
C TYR A 363 4.46 7.49 11.87
N LYS A 364 4.26 8.22 12.97
CA LYS A 364 4.97 7.95 14.22
C LYS A 364 4.67 6.55 14.78
N ASP A 365 3.42 6.13 14.72
CA ASP A 365 3.02 4.79 15.17
C ASP A 365 3.59 3.70 14.26
N PHE A 366 3.68 3.93 12.95
CA PHE A 366 4.36 3.00 12.02
C PHE A 366 5.84 2.84 12.41
N ILE A 367 6.54 3.95 12.64
CA ILE A 367 7.95 3.90 13.05
C ILE A 367 8.11 3.21 14.41
N ASN A 368 7.28 3.55 15.41
CA ASN A 368 7.32 2.90 16.72
C ASN A 368 7.00 1.40 16.62
N THR A 369 6.09 0.99 15.74
CA THR A 369 5.82 -0.43 15.45
C THR A 369 7.06 -1.11 14.86
N MET A 370 7.77 -0.48 13.92
CA MET A 370 9.02 -1.03 13.36
C MET A 370 10.10 -1.18 14.42
N LEU A 371 10.19 -0.25 15.38
CA LEU A 371 11.11 -0.33 16.52
C LEU A 371 10.71 -1.43 17.50
N ASP A 372 9.42 -1.64 17.71
CA ASP A 372 8.92 -2.76 18.50
C ASP A 372 9.23 -4.12 17.86
N ILE A 373 9.05 -4.24 16.55
CA ILE A 373 9.46 -5.41 15.77
C ILE A 373 10.98 -5.65 15.91
N TYR A 374 11.81 -4.59 15.82
CA TYR A 374 13.25 -4.72 16.06
C TYR A 374 13.57 -5.28 17.43
N ARG A 375 12.93 -4.78 18.50
CA ARG A 375 13.17 -5.29 19.88
C ARG A 375 12.91 -6.78 20.00
N LYS A 376 11.97 -7.33 19.21
CA LYS A 376 11.50 -8.71 19.29
C LYS A 376 12.25 -9.66 18.35
N GLN A 377 12.59 -9.22 17.13
CA GLN A 377 13.28 -10.08 16.15
C GLN A 377 14.76 -9.72 15.91
N GLY A 378 15.27 -8.62 16.52
CA GLY A 378 16.66 -8.20 16.43
C GLY A 378 17.05 -7.50 15.13
N LYS A 379 16.10 -7.13 14.28
CA LYS A 379 16.26 -6.32 13.07
C LYS A 379 14.99 -5.55 12.75
N LEU A 380 15.10 -4.46 12.00
CA LEU A 380 13.95 -3.79 11.41
C LEU A 380 13.23 -4.71 10.42
N PRO A 381 11.93 -4.52 10.20
CA PRO A 381 11.17 -5.34 9.26
C PRO A 381 11.67 -5.15 7.81
N VAL A 382 11.51 -6.20 7.02
CA VAL A 382 11.68 -6.19 5.57
C VAL A 382 10.30 -6.21 4.91
N TRP A 383 9.53 -7.26 5.15
CA TRP A 383 8.14 -7.38 4.75
C TRP A 383 7.36 -8.13 5.85
N HIS A 384 6.76 -7.38 6.74
CA HIS A 384 6.11 -7.91 7.94
C HIS A 384 4.61 -8.08 7.71
N LEU A 385 4.10 -9.29 7.88
CA LEU A 385 2.72 -9.68 7.68
C LEU A 385 2.15 -10.41 8.90
N HIS A 386 1.11 -9.85 9.51
CA HIS A 386 0.33 -10.43 10.61
C HIS A 386 1.19 -11.04 11.73
N GLY A 387 2.18 -10.27 12.21
CA GLY A 387 3.08 -10.68 13.29
C GLY A 387 4.25 -11.56 12.84
N SER A 388 4.41 -11.81 11.54
CA SER A 388 5.46 -12.67 10.99
C SER A 388 6.29 -11.95 9.94
N GLU A 389 7.62 -12.14 9.98
CA GLU A 389 8.55 -11.58 8.99
C GLU A 389 8.70 -12.52 7.81
N THR A 390 8.33 -12.09 6.61
CA THR A 390 8.46 -12.91 5.42
C THR A 390 9.86 -12.90 4.83
N ASN A 391 10.69 -11.91 5.16
CA ASN A 391 12.00 -11.65 4.54
C ASN A 391 11.95 -11.54 3.00
N CYS A 392 10.78 -11.29 2.43
CA CYS A 392 10.62 -11.10 1.01
C CYS A 392 11.25 -9.78 0.57
N MET A 393 11.78 -9.74 -0.64
CA MET A 393 12.46 -8.61 -1.25
C MET A 393 13.87 -8.34 -0.71
N VAL A 394 14.62 -7.56 -1.47
CA VAL A 394 16.04 -7.31 -1.28
C VAL A 394 16.33 -6.13 -0.33
N GLY A 395 17.51 -6.10 0.27
CA GLY A 395 17.96 -4.96 1.07
C GLY A 395 17.47 -4.94 2.52
N ASN A 396 17.60 -3.76 3.15
CA ASN A 396 17.12 -3.42 4.49
C ASN A 396 16.12 -2.26 4.43
N PRO A 397 14.93 -2.46 3.86
CA PRO A 397 14.01 -1.38 3.53
C PRO A 397 13.35 -0.72 4.76
N GLY A 398 13.46 -1.29 5.95
CA GLY A 398 13.04 -0.64 7.18
C GLY A 398 13.95 0.51 7.63
N ILE A 399 15.20 0.59 7.12
CA ILE A 399 16.13 1.67 7.49
C ILE A 399 15.70 3.03 6.93
N PRO A 400 15.37 3.21 5.64
CA PRO A 400 14.99 4.49 5.08
C PRO A 400 13.86 5.23 5.83
N PRO A 401 12.69 4.64 6.14
CA PRO A 401 11.64 5.36 6.84
C PRO A 401 12.00 5.73 8.28
N VAL A 402 12.80 4.90 8.97
CA VAL A 402 13.29 5.22 10.32
C VAL A 402 14.31 6.38 10.27
N ALA A 403 15.20 6.38 9.27
CA ALA A 403 16.13 7.47 9.02
C ALA A 403 15.40 8.79 8.67
N ASP A 404 14.37 8.71 7.82
CA ASP A 404 13.49 9.84 7.48
C ASP A 404 12.87 10.47 8.72
N ALA A 405 12.38 9.65 9.64
CA ALA A 405 11.76 10.13 10.87
C ALA A 405 12.74 10.96 11.72
N ILE A 406 14.01 10.54 11.82
CA ILE A 406 15.05 11.27 12.53
C ILE A 406 15.39 12.57 11.79
N VAL A 407 15.66 12.50 10.49
CA VAL A 407 16.11 13.66 9.69
C VAL A 407 15.01 14.72 9.58
N LYS A 408 13.74 14.30 9.48
CA LYS A 408 12.57 15.18 9.44
C LYS A 408 12.17 15.71 10.84
N GLY A 409 12.76 15.19 11.91
CA GLY A 409 12.59 15.71 13.28
C GLY A 409 11.26 15.32 13.93
N PHE A 410 10.75 14.11 13.69
CA PHE A 410 9.52 13.61 14.30
C PHE A 410 9.70 13.42 15.81
N ASP A 411 8.82 14.02 16.61
CA ASP A 411 8.72 13.78 18.05
C ASP A 411 8.06 12.43 18.37
N GLY A 412 8.19 11.97 19.62
CA GLY A 412 7.56 10.72 20.08
C GLY A 412 8.26 9.45 19.58
N ILE A 413 9.48 9.56 19.08
CA ILE A 413 10.34 8.46 18.64
C ILE A 413 11.62 8.47 19.49
N ASP A 414 12.00 7.31 20.02
CA ASP A 414 13.29 7.11 20.69
C ASP A 414 14.41 7.04 19.65
N TYR A 415 15.11 8.16 19.44
CA TYR A 415 16.15 8.29 18.42
C TYR A 415 17.38 7.43 18.66
N GLU A 416 17.75 7.15 19.93
CA GLU A 416 18.87 6.24 20.21
C GLU A 416 18.48 4.80 19.85
N LEU A 417 17.29 4.36 20.26
CA LEU A 417 16.77 3.06 19.85
C LEU A 417 16.63 2.95 18.33
N ALA A 418 16.11 3.99 17.67
CA ALA A 418 15.95 4.03 16.21
C ALA A 418 17.29 3.90 15.49
N PHE A 419 18.32 4.60 15.99
CA PHE A 419 19.67 4.50 15.46
C PHE A 419 20.28 3.11 15.68
N ASP A 420 20.14 2.53 16.88
CA ASP A 420 20.60 1.18 17.19
C ASP A 420 19.91 0.12 16.33
N ALA A 421 18.60 0.26 16.09
CA ALA A 421 17.83 -0.64 15.25
C ALA A 421 18.30 -0.63 13.78
N MET A 422 18.54 0.57 13.23
CA MET A 422 19.11 0.73 11.88
C MET A 422 20.51 0.13 11.79
N LYS A 423 21.40 0.46 12.76
CA LYS A 423 22.78 -0.04 12.81
C LYS A 423 22.82 -1.55 12.94
N ALA A 424 22.02 -2.15 13.82
CA ALA A 424 21.93 -3.60 13.99
C ALA A 424 21.46 -4.28 12.70
N SER A 425 20.46 -3.72 12.02
CA SER A 425 19.96 -4.24 10.74
C SER A 425 21.03 -4.15 9.62
N ALA A 426 21.75 -3.02 9.53
CA ALA A 426 22.76 -2.79 8.51
C ALA A 426 24.02 -3.66 8.70
N LEU A 427 24.32 -4.10 9.92
CA LEU A 427 25.53 -4.87 10.26
C LEU A 427 25.25 -6.35 10.50
N ARG A 428 24.03 -6.81 10.31
CA ARG A 428 23.65 -8.21 10.49
C ARG A 428 24.30 -9.09 9.41
N PRO A 429 25.07 -10.16 9.76
CA PRO A 429 25.80 -10.98 8.79
C PRO A 429 24.92 -12.05 8.13
N ASP A 430 23.78 -11.65 7.59
CA ASP A 430 22.85 -12.51 6.83
C ASP A 430 22.43 -11.83 5.52
N ARG A 431 21.66 -12.52 4.68
CA ARG A 431 21.06 -12.02 3.44
C ARG A 431 22.06 -11.29 2.52
N GLY A 432 23.31 -11.82 2.42
CA GLY A 432 24.38 -11.27 1.57
C GLY A 432 25.28 -10.23 2.24
N GLN A 433 24.92 -9.68 3.40
CA GLN A 433 25.76 -8.71 4.11
C GLN A 433 27.13 -9.29 4.51
N GLN A 434 27.23 -10.59 4.84
CA GLN A 434 28.48 -11.26 5.12
C GLN A 434 29.47 -11.17 3.93
N PHE A 435 28.98 -11.30 2.70
CA PHE A 435 29.80 -11.16 1.50
C PHE A 435 30.24 -9.71 1.27
N ARG A 436 29.30 -8.76 1.51
CA ARG A 436 29.58 -7.34 1.40
C ARG A 436 30.64 -6.87 2.39
N MET A 437 30.66 -7.45 3.60
CA MET A 437 31.70 -7.19 4.61
C MET A 437 33.06 -7.75 4.18
N GLU A 438 33.10 -8.89 3.48
CA GLU A 438 34.30 -9.58 3.05
C GLU A 438 34.90 -8.98 1.76
N TYR A 439 34.08 -8.74 0.74
CA TYR A 439 34.50 -8.34 -0.61
C TYR A 439 34.33 -6.84 -0.88
N GLY A 440 33.59 -6.10 -0.05
CA GLY A 440 33.19 -4.71 -0.31
C GLY A 440 31.99 -4.57 -1.26
N TYR A 441 31.48 -5.68 -1.78
CA TYR A 441 30.28 -5.84 -2.60
C TYR A 441 29.77 -7.28 -2.48
N ILE A 442 28.59 -7.58 -3.06
CA ILE A 442 28.05 -8.94 -3.09
C ILE A 442 28.42 -9.61 -4.41
N PRO A 443 29.30 -10.67 -4.39
CA PRO A 443 29.68 -11.38 -5.60
C PRO A 443 28.53 -12.16 -6.23
N CYS A 444 28.38 -12.04 -7.56
CA CYS A 444 27.30 -12.67 -8.33
C CYS A 444 27.43 -14.19 -8.50
N ASP A 445 28.59 -14.77 -8.18
CA ASP A 445 28.82 -16.21 -8.15
C ASP A 445 28.49 -16.83 -6.78
N LEU A 446 28.23 -16.02 -5.74
CA LEU A 446 27.92 -16.47 -4.39
C LEU A 446 26.45 -16.26 -4.02
N MET A 447 25.74 -15.41 -4.73
CA MET A 447 24.34 -15.09 -4.41
C MET A 447 23.60 -14.56 -5.64
N ASN A 448 22.37 -15.03 -5.85
CA ASN A 448 21.46 -14.44 -6.82
C ASN A 448 20.99 -13.05 -6.36
N GLU A 449 20.48 -12.24 -7.28
CA GLU A 449 20.03 -10.87 -7.03
C GLU A 449 21.12 -9.99 -6.37
N SER A 450 22.38 -10.34 -6.58
CA SER A 450 23.54 -9.77 -5.88
C SER A 450 23.65 -8.26 -6.06
N VAL A 451 23.42 -7.76 -7.27
CA VAL A 451 23.46 -6.33 -7.59
C VAL A 451 22.31 -5.60 -6.92
N ALA A 452 21.10 -6.16 -6.98
CA ALA A 452 19.94 -5.57 -6.35
C ALA A 452 20.09 -5.46 -4.84
N TYR A 453 20.53 -6.53 -4.17
CA TYR A 453 20.85 -6.50 -2.73
C TYR A 453 21.91 -5.46 -2.38
N ASP A 454 23.01 -5.40 -3.14
CA ASP A 454 24.11 -4.46 -2.85
C ASP A 454 23.66 -2.99 -2.98
N LEU A 455 22.90 -2.68 -4.02
CA LEU A 455 22.38 -1.31 -4.26
C LEU A 455 21.38 -0.89 -3.20
N GLU A 456 20.47 -1.77 -2.80
CA GLU A 456 19.51 -1.48 -1.72
C GLU A 456 20.22 -1.32 -0.37
N TYR A 457 21.24 -2.11 -0.09
CA TYR A 457 22.08 -1.92 1.10
C TYR A 457 22.87 -0.61 1.06
N ALA A 458 23.41 -0.24 -0.10
CA ALA A 458 24.11 1.03 -0.26
C ALA A 458 23.18 2.24 -0.03
N LEU A 459 21.97 2.17 -0.55
CA LEU A 459 20.93 3.18 -0.35
C LEU A 459 20.56 3.28 1.14
N ALA A 460 20.32 2.16 1.81
CA ALA A 460 20.01 2.10 3.24
C ALA A 460 21.16 2.65 4.11
N ASP A 461 22.41 2.34 3.78
CA ASP A 461 23.60 2.89 4.44
C ASP A 461 23.69 4.42 4.24
N GLY A 462 23.33 4.93 3.06
CA GLY A 462 23.26 6.38 2.80
C GLY A 462 22.23 7.08 3.68
N ALA A 463 21.05 6.49 3.82
CA ALA A 463 20.00 7.01 4.71
C ALA A 463 20.44 6.98 6.18
N LEU A 464 21.04 5.88 6.63
CA LEU A 464 21.60 5.74 7.98
C LEU A 464 22.72 6.73 8.25
N ALA A 465 23.60 6.99 7.27
CA ALA A 465 24.65 8.01 7.37
C ALA A 465 24.06 9.42 7.60
N ASN A 466 22.97 9.75 6.91
CA ASN A 466 22.29 11.04 7.09
C ASN A 466 21.63 11.15 8.48
N ALA A 467 21.02 10.08 8.97
CA ALA A 467 20.48 10.02 10.33
C ALA A 467 21.58 10.17 11.38
N ALA A 468 22.72 9.46 11.21
CA ALA A 468 23.89 9.60 12.08
C ALA A 468 24.39 11.05 12.14
N LYS A 469 24.47 11.73 10.97
CA LYS A 469 24.85 13.15 10.91
C LYS A 469 23.87 14.04 11.65
N SER A 470 22.57 13.81 11.51
CA SER A 470 21.54 14.58 12.22
C SER A 470 21.62 14.42 13.75
N LEU A 471 22.11 13.27 14.22
CA LEU A 471 22.31 12.97 15.63
C LEU A 471 23.70 13.37 16.15
N GLY A 472 24.58 13.95 15.31
CA GLY A 472 25.96 14.31 15.70
C GLY A 472 26.88 13.12 15.91
N LYS A 473 26.57 11.95 15.33
CA LYS A 473 27.35 10.71 15.41
C LYS A 473 28.34 10.67 14.24
N ASP A 474 29.41 11.48 14.30
CA ASP A 474 30.31 11.74 13.16
C ASP A 474 31.10 10.51 12.69
N ASP A 475 31.49 9.60 13.58
CA ASP A 475 32.24 8.38 13.23
C ASP A 475 31.33 7.39 12.46
N GLU A 476 30.11 7.20 12.95
CA GLU A 476 29.09 6.39 12.28
C GLU A 476 28.68 7.00 10.95
N HIS A 477 28.52 8.33 10.89
CA HIS A 477 28.26 9.02 9.64
C HIS A 477 29.33 8.68 8.58
N ARG A 478 30.62 8.83 8.91
CA ARG A 478 31.71 8.49 7.97
C ARG A 478 31.67 7.03 7.56
N TYR A 479 31.52 6.13 8.52
CA TYR A 479 31.50 4.70 8.27
C TYR A 479 30.41 4.28 7.29
N PHE A 480 29.16 4.68 7.54
CA PHE A 480 28.03 4.32 6.69
C PHE A 480 28.03 5.09 5.37
N PHE A 481 28.50 6.33 5.36
CA PHE A 481 28.70 7.09 4.13
C PHE A 481 29.71 6.40 3.18
N ASP A 482 30.82 5.89 3.71
CA ASP A 482 31.78 5.14 2.91
C ASP A 482 31.19 3.82 2.39
N ARG A 483 30.44 3.09 3.24
CA ARG A 483 29.76 1.85 2.84
C ARG A 483 28.72 2.08 1.76
N SER A 484 28.04 3.21 1.77
CA SER A 484 27.01 3.56 0.76
C SER A 484 27.61 3.71 -0.65
N LYS A 485 28.93 3.71 -0.79
CA LYS A 485 29.63 3.81 -2.07
C LYS A 485 29.96 2.45 -2.70
N SER A 486 29.48 1.32 -2.17
CA SER A 486 29.78 -0.03 -2.70
C SER A 486 29.41 -0.22 -4.17
N TYR A 487 28.34 0.46 -4.65
CA TYR A 487 27.95 0.45 -6.06
C TYR A 487 29.10 0.79 -7.02
N LYS A 488 30.15 1.51 -6.55
CA LYS A 488 31.34 1.87 -7.35
C LYS A 488 32.17 0.65 -7.76
N HIS A 489 32.08 -0.46 -7.01
CA HIS A 489 32.72 -1.73 -7.36
C HIS A 489 32.00 -2.43 -8.52
N LEU A 490 30.68 -2.24 -8.62
CA LEU A 490 29.80 -2.89 -9.59
C LEU A 490 29.60 -2.08 -10.87
N TYR A 491 30.01 -0.79 -10.90
CA TYR A 491 29.90 0.04 -12.08
C TYR A 491 30.96 -0.31 -13.13
N ASP A 492 30.51 -0.74 -14.30
CA ASP A 492 31.36 -1.02 -15.45
C ASP A 492 31.51 0.25 -16.33
N PRO A 493 32.72 0.88 -16.38
CA PRO A 493 32.91 2.10 -17.15
C PRO A 493 32.90 1.89 -18.67
N GLN A 494 33.08 0.64 -19.16
CA GLN A 494 33.07 0.36 -20.60
C GLN A 494 31.64 0.28 -21.13
N LEU A 495 30.76 -0.44 -20.40
CA LEU A 495 29.36 -0.60 -20.77
C LEU A 495 28.44 0.51 -20.21
N ARG A 496 28.92 1.22 -19.18
CA ARG A 496 28.16 2.25 -18.44
C ARG A 496 26.88 1.69 -17.82
N PHE A 497 27.04 0.54 -17.11
CA PHE A 497 26.01 -0.13 -16.32
C PHE A 497 26.56 -0.57 -14.97
N ILE A 498 25.67 -0.69 -13.99
CA ILE A 498 25.97 -1.39 -12.74
C ILE A 498 25.56 -2.85 -12.96
N ARG A 499 26.53 -3.77 -12.84
CA ARG A 499 26.33 -5.19 -13.16
C ARG A 499 27.12 -6.15 -12.27
N GLY A 500 26.76 -7.42 -12.32
CA GLY A 500 27.33 -8.47 -11.51
C GLY A 500 28.86 -8.61 -11.66
N LYS A 501 29.52 -8.77 -10.52
CA LYS A 501 30.94 -9.00 -10.40
C LYS A 501 31.17 -10.21 -9.51
N ASP A 502 32.05 -11.14 -9.91
CA ASP A 502 32.30 -12.36 -9.18
C ASP A 502 33.25 -12.16 -7.99
N SER A 503 33.48 -13.22 -7.20
CA SER A 503 34.38 -13.22 -6.03
C SER A 503 35.86 -13.05 -6.37
N LYS A 504 36.27 -13.14 -7.65
CA LYS A 504 37.62 -12.88 -8.12
C LYS A 504 37.82 -11.43 -8.54
N GLY A 505 36.74 -10.66 -8.66
CA GLY A 505 36.75 -9.28 -9.09
C GLY A 505 36.53 -9.07 -10.58
N ASP A 506 36.09 -10.10 -11.31
CA ASP A 506 35.80 -10.03 -12.73
C ASP A 506 34.30 -9.79 -12.96
N PHE A 507 33.96 -8.96 -13.95
CA PHE A 507 32.58 -8.77 -14.35
C PHE A 507 32.03 -10.02 -15.05
N ARG A 508 30.75 -10.36 -14.82
CA ARG A 508 30.08 -11.48 -15.50
C ARG A 508 30.24 -11.38 -17.01
N GLU A 509 30.74 -12.45 -17.66
CA GLU A 509 31.06 -12.44 -19.10
C GLU A 509 29.80 -12.36 -19.96
N ASP A 510 28.81 -13.23 -19.70
CA ASP A 510 27.55 -13.29 -20.42
C ASP A 510 26.59 -12.24 -19.84
N TYR A 511 26.69 -11.00 -20.30
CA TYR A 511 25.87 -9.90 -19.83
C TYR A 511 25.08 -9.22 -20.93
N SER A 512 23.76 -9.16 -20.78
CA SER A 512 22.88 -8.26 -21.53
C SER A 512 22.13 -7.34 -20.54
N PRO A 513 22.13 -6.01 -20.77
CA PRO A 513 21.38 -5.11 -19.90
C PRO A 513 19.85 -5.25 -20.04
N PHE A 514 19.37 -6.05 -21.00
CA PHE A 514 17.95 -6.35 -21.22
C PHE A 514 17.51 -7.68 -20.58
N TYR A 515 18.46 -8.47 -20.08
CA TYR A 515 18.17 -9.80 -19.54
C TYR A 515 17.56 -9.70 -18.15
N SER A 516 16.51 -10.51 -17.93
CA SER A 516 15.91 -10.74 -16.62
C SER A 516 15.52 -12.21 -16.48
N SER A 517 15.80 -12.78 -15.30
CA SER A 517 15.34 -14.11 -14.91
C SER A 517 14.89 -14.06 -13.45
N HIS A 518 13.60 -14.24 -13.21
CA HIS A 518 13.00 -14.09 -11.90
C HIS A 518 13.76 -14.87 -10.82
N ARG A 519 14.33 -14.17 -9.82
CA ARG A 519 15.12 -14.70 -8.70
C ARG A 519 16.36 -15.52 -9.09
N ALA A 520 16.79 -15.48 -10.34
CA ALA A 520 17.88 -16.31 -10.86
C ALA A 520 19.01 -15.52 -11.54
N ASP A 521 18.92 -14.20 -11.60
CA ASP A 521 19.96 -13.33 -12.14
C ASP A 521 20.57 -12.39 -11.08
N ASP A 522 21.22 -11.31 -11.51
CA ASP A 522 21.87 -10.34 -10.62
C ASP A 522 20.91 -9.28 -10.08
N TYR A 523 19.69 -9.20 -10.61
CA TYR A 523 18.70 -8.16 -10.30
C TYR A 523 17.43 -8.77 -9.73
N CYS A 524 16.72 -7.99 -8.94
CA CYS A 524 15.42 -8.37 -8.40
C CYS A 524 14.34 -7.70 -9.23
N GLU A 525 13.52 -8.49 -9.91
CA GLU A 525 12.38 -7.98 -10.69
C GLU A 525 12.75 -6.83 -11.62
N GLY A 526 13.89 -6.96 -12.27
CA GLY A 526 14.45 -5.90 -13.12
C GLY A 526 15.60 -6.37 -13.98
N ASN A 527 16.30 -5.43 -14.58
CA ASN A 527 17.49 -5.68 -15.37
C ASN A 527 18.53 -4.54 -15.25
N GLY A 528 19.61 -4.60 -16.02
CA GLY A 528 20.67 -3.60 -15.95
C GLY A 528 20.22 -2.18 -16.30
N TRP A 529 19.19 -2.01 -17.15
CA TRP A 529 18.65 -0.70 -17.48
C TRP A 529 17.91 -0.05 -16.30
N GLN A 530 17.13 -0.78 -15.52
CA GLN A 530 16.42 -0.22 -14.38
C GLN A 530 17.38 0.00 -13.20
N TYR A 531 18.22 -0.99 -12.87
CA TYR A 531 19.03 -0.98 -11.66
C TYR A 531 20.26 -0.05 -11.71
N THR A 532 20.76 0.31 -12.89
CA THR A 532 21.89 1.28 -13.01
C THR A 532 21.58 2.62 -12.34
N TRP A 533 20.32 2.98 -12.18
CA TRP A 533 19.87 4.25 -11.59
C TRP A 533 19.55 4.16 -10.10
N LEU A 534 19.62 2.97 -9.48
CA LEU A 534 19.28 2.78 -8.05
C LEU A 534 20.40 3.28 -7.12
N VAL A 535 20.82 4.51 -7.33
CA VAL A 535 21.83 5.23 -6.53
C VAL A 535 21.36 6.66 -6.20
N PRO A 536 20.11 6.84 -5.72
CA PRO A 536 19.61 8.19 -5.44
C PRO A 536 20.35 8.86 -4.27
N HIS A 537 20.90 8.08 -3.35
CA HIS A 537 21.64 8.52 -2.17
C HIS A 537 23.04 9.12 -2.48
N ASP A 538 23.56 8.91 -3.68
CA ASP A 538 24.85 9.45 -4.13
C ASP A 538 24.76 9.92 -5.60
N PHE A 539 23.81 10.77 -5.89
CA PHE A 539 23.53 11.28 -7.23
C PHE A 539 24.78 11.87 -7.91
N GLU A 540 25.50 12.78 -7.24
CA GLU A 540 26.73 13.39 -7.79
C GLU A 540 27.84 12.35 -8.02
N GLY A 541 27.98 11.36 -7.10
CA GLY A 541 28.92 10.25 -7.28
C GLY A 541 28.56 9.36 -8.48
N LEU A 542 27.28 9.16 -8.77
CA LEU A 542 26.82 8.44 -9.96
C LEU A 542 27.10 9.25 -11.22
N VAL A 543 26.78 10.56 -11.24
CA VAL A 543 27.09 11.49 -12.35
C VAL A 543 28.58 11.46 -12.68
N ASP A 544 29.45 11.47 -11.67
CA ASP A 544 30.91 11.38 -11.86
C ASP A 544 31.33 10.07 -12.53
N ARG A 545 30.67 8.93 -12.21
CA ARG A 545 30.95 7.64 -12.87
C ARG A 545 30.63 7.66 -14.36
N PHE A 546 29.59 8.40 -14.78
CA PHE A 546 29.27 8.59 -16.20
C PHE A 546 30.20 9.54 -16.91
N GLY A 547 31.04 10.29 -16.21
CA GLY A 547 31.95 11.29 -16.77
C GLY A 547 31.37 12.72 -16.82
N GLY A 548 30.36 12.99 -15.99
CA GLY A 548 29.72 14.29 -15.84
C GLY A 548 28.28 14.34 -16.32
N LYS A 549 27.62 15.48 -16.08
CA LYS A 549 26.17 15.64 -16.27
C LYS A 549 25.70 15.39 -17.70
N ASP A 550 26.47 15.82 -18.71
CA ASP A 550 26.07 15.64 -20.13
C ASP A 550 26.03 14.14 -20.51
N ALA A 551 27.06 13.38 -20.14
CA ALA A 551 27.14 11.94 -20.42
C ALA A 551 26.13 11.14 -19.60
N PHE A 552 25.83 11.58 -18.37
CA PHE A 552 24.78 11.02 -17.53
C PHE A 552 23.40 11.21 -18.19
N ILE A 553 23.09 12.44 -18.64
CA ILE A 553 21.80 12.76 -19.28
C ILE A 553 21.65 12.01 -20.61
N GLU A 554 22.71 11.92 -21.43
CA GLU A 554 22.70 11.12 -22.67
C GLU A 554 22.31 9.66 -22.40
N LYS A 555 22.90 9.06 -21.36
CA LYS A 555 22.57 7.69 -20.99
C LYS A 555 21.16 7.56 -20.42
N LEU A 556 20.73 8.55 -19.62
CA LEU A 556 19.37 8.59 -19.07
C LEU A 556 18.32 8.77 -20.18
N ASP A 557 18.57 9.61 -21.18
CA ASP A 557 17.69 9.73 -22.35
C ASP A 557 17.56 8.39 -23.10
N SER A 558 18.65 7.62 -23.18
CA SER A 558 18.65 6.31 -23.84
C SER A 558 17.69 5.32 -23.17
N LEU A 559 17.51 5.37 -21.84
CA LEU A 559 16.59 4.52 -21.11
C LEU A 559 15.16 4.55 -21.69
N PHE A 560 14.70 5.72 -22.13
CA PHE A 560 13.32 5.94 -22.58
C PHE A 560 13.10 5.66 -24.07
N ILE A 561 14.16 5.42 -24.85
CA ILE A 561 14.08 5.24 -26.30
C ILE A 561 14.58 3.89 -26.80
N VAL A 562 15.29 3.12 -25.99
CA VAL A 562 15.70 1.75 -26.34
C VAL A 562 14.48 0.82 -26.43
N SER A 563 14.66 -0.36 -27.02
CA SER A 563 13.60 -1.36 -27.12
C SER A 563 13.02 -1.72 -25.75
N SER A 564 11.71 -1.86 -25.67
CA SER A 564 11.00 -2.36 -24.48
C SER A 564 11.00 -3.89 -24.36
N VAL A 565 11.69 -4.58 -25.26
CA VAL A 565 11.79 -6.06 -25.19
C VAL A 565 12.70 -6.43 -24.02
N ILE A 566 12.22 -7.31 -23.16
CA ILE A 566 12.99 -7.94 -22.09
C ILE A 566 13.47 -9.30 -22.60
N GLU A 567 14.74 -9.61 -22.37
CA GLU A 567 15.35 -10.89 -22.73
C GLU A 567 15.27 -11.85 -21.54
N GLY A 568 15.14 -13.16 -21.80
CA GLY A 568 15.08 -14.21 -20.78
C GLY A 568 13.91 -15.17 -21.02
N GLU A 569 13.98 -16.36 -20.45
CA GLU A 569 12.91 -17.38 -20.54
C GLU A 569 11.90 -17.26 -19.41
N GLU A 570 12.34 -16.82 -18.22
CA GLU A 570 11.54 -16.62 -17.01
C GLU A 570 11.60 -15.15 -16.57
N VAL A 571 11.14 -14.25 -17.43
CA VAL A 571 11.09 -12.82 -17.16
C VAL A 571 10.15 -12.54 -15.99
N SER A 572 10.57 -11.66 -15.06
CA SER A 572 9.68 -11.23 -13.98
C SER A 572 8.46 -10.49 -14.53
N PRO A 573 7.24 -10.89 -14.17
CA PRO A 573 6.01 -10.21 -14.60
C PRO A 573 5.90 -8.79 -14.05
N ASP A 574 6.66 -8.46 -13.00
CA ASP A 574 6.67 -7.14 -12.37
C ASP A 574 7.31 -6.07 -13.25
N ILE A 575 8.14 -6.46 -14.25
CA ILE A 575 8.71 -5.52 -15.23
C ILE A 575 7.63 -5.10 -16.22
N SER A 576 6.83 -4.12 -15.84
CA SER A 576 5.63 -3.65 -16.55
C SER A 576 5.59 -2.13 -16.68
N GLY A 577 4.61 -1.58 -17.40
CA GLY A 577 4.50 -0.13 -17.61
C GLY A 577 5.71 0.48 -18.29
N LEU A 578 6.22 -0.18 -19.36
CA LEU A 578 7.48 0.15 -20.01
C LEU A 578 7.36 1.38 -20.93
N ILE A 579 8.30 2.33 -20.75
CA ILE A 579 8.64 3.40 -21.71
C ILE A 579 10.14 3.23 -22.03
N GLY A 580 10.46 2.62 -23.17
CA GLY A 580 11.79 2.07 -23.39
C GLY A 580 12.07 0.97 -22.37
N GLN A 581 13.11 1.14 -21.57
CA GLN A 581 13.41 0.25 -20.45
C GLN A 581 13.10 0.87 -19.08
N TYR A 582 12.49 2.03 -19.01
CA TYR A 582 11.88 2.55 -17.79
C TYR A 582 10.63 1.73 -17.50
N ALA A 583 10.62 1.03 -16.37
CA ALA A 583 9.53 0.16 -15.94
C ALA A 583 8.77 0.81 -14.78
N HIS A 584 7.68 1.54 -15.09
CA HIS A 584 6.92 2.22 -14.04
C HIS A 584 6.18 1.27 -13.11
N GLY A 585 5.82 0.10 -13.60
CA GLY A 585 5.11 -0.94 -12.83
C GLY A 585 5.96 -1.59 -11.75
N ASN A 586 7.25 -1.21 -11.60
CA ASN A 586 8.09 -1.70 -10.51
C ASN A 586 8.93 -0.58 -9.88
N GLU A 587 9.10 -0.61 -8.58
CA GLU A 587 9.56 0.47 -7.72
C GLU A 587 10.98 0.96 -7.94
N PRO A 588 11.97 0.13 -8.34
CA PRO A 588 13.32 0.61 -8.64
C PRO A 588 13.38 1.74 -9.68
N SER A 589 12.32 1.92 -10.47
CA SER A 589 12.22 2.97 -11.49
C SER A 589 11.65 4.29 -10.99
N HIS A 590 10.91 4.32 -9.90
CA HIS A 590 10.04 5.44 -9.50
C HIS A 590 10.73 6.79 -9.32
N HIS A 591 11.99 6.82 -8.87
CA HIS A 591 12.76 8.03 -8.63
C HIS A 591 13.45 8.56 -9.90
N ILE A 592 13.64 7.74 -10.93
CA ILE A 592 14.53 8.00 -12.07
C ILE A 592 14.15 9.29 -12.82
N LEU A 593 12.85 9.55 -13.00
CA LEU A 593 12.35 10.73 -13.75
C LEU A 593 12.84 12.05 -13.15
N TYR A 594 13.04 12.09 -11.84
CA TYR A 594 13.47 13.29 -11.12
C TYR A 594 14.97 13.53 -11.19
N PHE A 595 15.75 12.58 -11.66
CA PHE A 595 17.18 12.78 -11.94
C PHE A 595 17.45 13.88 -12.96
N TYR A 596 16.52 14.13 -13.88
CA TYR A 596 16.65 15.26 -14.79
C TYR A 596 16.60 16.61 -14.06
N THR A 597 15.70 16.78 -13.09
CA THR A 597 15.72 17.98 -12.24
C THR A 597 17.04 18.09 -11.49
N MET A 598 17.53 17.02 -10.84
CA MET A 598 18.80 17.01 -10.14
C MET A 598 19.99 17.33 -11.06
N ALA A 599 19.93 16.91 -12.32
CA ALA A 599 20.95 17.19 -13.34
C ALA A 599 20.86 18.59 -13.97
N GLY A 600 19.85 19.42 -13.61
CA GLY A 600 19.66 20.76 -14.14
C GLY A 600 18.86 20.82 -15.44
N GLN A 601 18.07 19.78 -15.77
CA GLN A 601 17.15 19.76 -16.91
C GLN A 601 15.70 19.47 -16.47
N PRO A 602 15.08 20.33 -15.62
CA PRO A 602 13.79 20.06 -15.01
C PRO A 602 12.64 19.92 -16.01
N TRP A 603 12.78 20.48 -17.23
CA TRP A 603 11.78 20.30 -18.28
C TRP A 603 11.64 18.84 -18.73
N LYS A 604 12.73 18.04 -18.70
CA LYS A 604 12.65 16.61 -19.02
C LYS A 604 11.93 15.83 -17.91
N THR A 605 12.14 16.17 -16.63
CA THR A 605 11.30 15.67 -15.53
C THR A 605 9.84 15.97 -15.81
N ALA A 606 9.50 17.21 -16.17
CA ALA A 606 8.12 17.61 -16.44
C ALA A 606 7.50 16.79 -17.59
N ASP A 607 8.23 16.61 -18.70
CA ASP A 607 7.76 15.81 -19.82
C ASP A 607 7.50 14.35 -19.41
N LYS A 608 8.45 13.72 -18.72
CA LYS A 608 8.34 12.30 -18.34
C LYS A 608 7.30 12.06 -17.25
N VAL A 609 7.23 12.90 -16.24
CA VAL A 609 6.19 12.81 -15.20
C VAL A 609 4.79 12.94 -15.80
N ARG A 610 4.58 13.94 -16.69
CA ARG A 610 3.29 14.11 -17.37
C ARG A 610 2.97 12.96 -18.33
N GLU A 611 3.97 12.41 -19.02
CA GLU A 611 3.81 11.20 -19.85
C GLU A 611 3.30 10.03 -19.00
N VAL A 612 3.96 9.72 -17.89
CA VAL A 612 3.57 8.62 -16.99
C VAL A 612 2.17 8.85 -16.41
N LEU A 613 1.91 10.05 -15.84
CA LEU A 613 0.60 10.37 -15.24
C LEU A 613 -0.57 10.23 -16.23
N SER A 614 -0.35 10.49 -17.52
CA SER A 614 -1.39 10.50 -18.54
C SER A 614 -1.53 9.18 -19.31
N THR A 615 -0.50 8.33 -19.32
CA THR A 615 -0.49 7.10 -20.14
C THR A 615 -0.49 5.80 -19.36
N LEU A 616 0.02 5.80 -18.11
CA LEU A 616 0.16 4.62 -17.29
C LEU A 616 -0.83 4.55 -16.12
N TYR A 617 -1.72 5.55 -16.01
CA TYR A 617 -2.84 5.56 -15.07
C TYR A 617 -4.15 5.85 -15.80
N SER A 618 -5.21 5.14 -15.45
CA SER A 618 -6.54 5.41 -16.01
C SER A 618 -7.64 5.12 -14.98
N SER A 619 -8.85 5.58 -15.25
CA SER A 619 -10.03 5.35 -14.39
C SER A 619 -10.76 4.02 -14.69
N ARG A 620 -10.06 3.05 -15.30
CA ARG A 620 -10.60 1.71 -15.62
C ARG A 620 -10.11 0.66 -14.61
N PRO A 621 -10.71 -0.54 -14.57
CA PRO A 621 -10.20 -1.64 -13.75
C PRO A 621 -8.74 -2.00 -14.04
N ASP A 622 -8.29 -1.94 -15.31
CA ASP A 622 -6.91 -2.14 -15.74
C ASP A 622 -6.06 -0.84 -15.67
N GLY A 623 -6.45 0.08 -14.81
CA GLY A 623 -5.91 1.45 -14.75
C GLY A 623 -4.56 1.61 -14.06
N LEU A 624 -3.93 0.53 -13.62
CA LEU A 624 -2.57 0.49 -13.07
C LEU A 624 -1.69 -0.38 -13.95
N SER A 625 -0.44 0.01 -14.14
CA SER A 625 0.49 -0.66 -15.07
C SER A 625 1.28 -1.81 -14.44
N GLY A 626 1.12 -2.09 -13.16
CA GLY A 626 1.75 -3.15 -12.37
C GLY A 626 1.10 -3.27 -11.02
N ASN A 627 1.71 -4.02 -10.12
CA ASN A 627 1.28 -4.14 -8.73
C ASN A 627 1.06 -2.77 -8.12
N GLU A 628 -0.01 -2.61 -7.36
CA GLU A 628 -0.26 -1.36 -6.63
C GLU A 628 0.71 -1.20 -5.45
N ASP A 629 1.17 -2.34 -4.92
CA ASP A 629 2.18 -2.51 -3.88
C ASP A 629 1.94 -1.70 -2.62
N VAL A 630 0.79 -2.05 -2.00
CA VAL A 630 0.42 -1.61 -0.64
C VAL A 630 0.47 -0.08 -0.51
N GLY A 631 -0.01 0.62 -1.55
CA GLY A 631 -0.07 2.07 -1.58
C GLY A 631 1.09 2.76 -2.30
N GLN A 632 2.13 2.07 -2.75
CA GLN A 632 3.31 2.73 -3.35
C GLN A 632 3.02 3.31 -4.74
N MET A 633 2.39 2.55 -5.63
CA MET A 633 2.03 3.04 -6.97
C MET A 633 1.08 4.24 -6.88
N SER A 634 0.13 4.16 -5.96
CA SER A 634 -0.82 5.24 -5.64
C SER A 634 -0.12 6.47 -5.05
N ALA A 635 0.81 6.28 -4.11
CA ALA A 635 1.57 7.37 -3.51
C ALA A 635 2.47 8.09 -4.52
N TRP A 636 3.05 7.35 -5.47
CA TRP A 636 3.81 7.96 -6.56
C TRP A 636 2.91 8.88 -7.40
N TYR A 637 1.70 8.40 -7.78
CA TYR A 637 0.72 9.22 -8.50
C TYR A 637 0.35 10.48 -7.71
N ILE A 638 0.05 10.34 -6.42
CA ILE A 638 -0.34 11.46 -5.54
C ILE A 638 0.79 12.50 -5.49
N LEU A 639 1.99 12.12 -5.07
CA LEU A 639 3.11 13.03 -4.91
C LEU A 639 3.49 13.71 -6.24
N SER A 640 3.58 12.94 -7.33
CA SER A 640 3.93 13.46 -8.65
C SER A 640 2.86 14.39 -9.21
N SER A 641 1.57 14.10 -8.98
CA SER A 641 0.46 14.97 -9.37
C SER A 641 0.39 16.28 -8.55
N LEU A 642 0.86 16.24 -7.29
CA LEU A 642 1.07 17.42 -6.46
C LEU A 642 2.28 18.27 -6.93
N GLY A 643 3.18 17.68 -7.71
CA GLY A 643 4.32 18.34 -8.34
C GLY A 643 5.65 18.19 -7.62
N PHE A 644 5.81 17.20 -6.74
CA PHE A 644 7.08 16.92 -6.07
C PHE A 644 7.20 15.43 -5.69
N TYR A 645 8.42 14.97 -5.44
CA TYR A 645 8.72 13.58 -5.04
C TYR A 645 10.00 13.50 -4.21
N GLN A 646 10.01 12.63 -3.17
CA GLN A 646 11.22 12.37 -2.40
C GLN A 646 12.11 11.37 -3.16
N VAL A 647 13.21 11.85 -3.73
CA VAL A 647 14.14 11.02 -4.52
C VAL A 647 15.17 10.33 -3.65
N GLU A 648 15.62 11.01 -2.59
CA GLU A 648 16.73 10.61 -1.74
C GLU A 648 16.18 10.19 -0.36
N PRO A 649 16.04 8.89 -0.05
CA PRO A 649 15.65 8.43 1.28
C PRO A 649 16.66 8.87 2.36
N GLY A 650 16.16 9.12 3.57
CA GLY A 650 16.98 9.67 4.66
C GLY A 650 17.31 11.14 4.47
N THR A 651 16.49 11.89 3.73
CA THR A 651 16.59 13.35 3.59
C THR A 651 15.24 14.02 3.84
N ASP A 652 15.27 15.35 3.97
CA ASP A 652 14.07 16.18 4.11
C ASP A 652 13.64 16.86 2.80
N ARG A 653 14.19 16.42 1.65
CA ARG A 653 14.01 17.06 0.34
C ARG A 653 13.01 16.34 -0.54
N TYR A 654 12.13 17.12 -1.17
CA TYR A 654 11.19 16.68 -2.19
C TYR A 654 11.46 17.45 -3.47
N TRP A 655 11.96 16.77 -4.52
CA TRP A 655 12.33 17.37 -5.79
C TRP A 655 11.11 17.76 -6.59
N LEU A 656 11.14 18.98 -7.18
CA LEU A 656 10.03 19.52 -7.94
C LEU A 656 9.96 18.89 -9.33
N GLY A 657 8.73 18.53 -9.72
CA GLY A 657 8.36 18.01 -11.03
C GLY A 657 7.37 18.93 -11.74
N SER A 658 6.28 18.37 -12.29
CA SER A 658 5.24 19.13 -12.97
C SER A 658 3.87 18.80 -12.35
N PRO A 659 3.26 19.71 -11.58
CA PRO A 659 1.96 19.46 -10.95
C PRO A 659 0.88 19.21 -12.00
N LEU A 660 -0.01 18.24 -11.75
CA LEU A 660 -1.13 17.93 -12.63
C LEU A 660 -2.30 18.90 -12.44
N PHE A 661 -2.53 19.35 -11.21
CA PHE A 661 -3.70 20.13 -10.80
C PHE A 661 -3.38 21.63 -10.72
N ASP A 662 -4.42 22.47 -10.93
CA ASP A 662 -4.29 23.91 -10.80
C ASP A 662 -3.98 24.35 -9.37
N LYS A 663 -4.56 23.60 -8.40
CA LYS A 663 -4.29 23.80 -6.98
C LYS A 663 -4.48 22.51 -6.19
N ALA A 664 -3.65 22.34 -5.19
CA ALA A 664 -3.81 21.31 -4.15
C ALA A 664 -3.60 21.93 -2.77
N SER A 665 -4.34 21.41 -1.77
CA SER A 665 -4.23 21.82 -0.38
C SER A 665 -4.13 20.56 0.48
N VAL A 666 -3.03 20.43 1.22
CA VAL A 666 -2.72 19.25 2.05
C VAL A 666 -2.78 19.65 3.51
N LYS A 667 -3.59 18.96 4.30
CA LYS A 667 -3.61 19.11 5.76
C LYS A 667 -2.38 18.42 6.34
N VAL A 668 -1.49 19.22 6.92
CA VAL A 668 -0.20 18.76 7.46
C VAL A 668 -0.13 18.75 8.98
N GLY A 669 -1.18 19.22 9.65
CA GLY A 669 -1.26 19.26 11.11
C GLY A 669 -2.41 20.12 11.60
N VAL A 670 -2.38 20.39 12.90
CA VAL A 670 -3.35 21.24 13.59
C VAL A 670 -2.59 22.22 14.49
N ASP A 671 -2.98 23.49 14.46
CA ASP A 671 -2.34 24.50 15.32
C ASP A 671 -2.79 24.38 16.79
N GLY A 672 -2.13 25.14 17.68
CA GLY A 672 -2.46 25.15 19.11
C GLY A 672 -3.87 25.66 19.45
N LYS A 673 -4.68 26.03 18.45
CA LYS A 673 -6.09 26.44 18.57
C LYS A 673 -7.05 25.43 17.93
N GLY A 674 -6.55 24.29 17.47
CA GLY A 674 -7.34 23.25 16.82
C GLY A 674 -7.70 23.56 15.37
N ARG A 675 -7.04 24.50 14.68
CA ARG A 675 -7.26 24.81 13.26
C ARG A 675 -6.29 24.04 12.39
N ASP A 676 -6.78 23.56 11.24
CA ASP A 676 -5.96 22.86 10.28
C ASP A 676 -4.81 23.74 9.76
N ILE A 677 -3.61 23.17 9.73
CA ILE A 677 -2.45 23.73 9.04
C ILE A 677 -2.44 23.14 7.65
N MET A 678 -2.53 24.02 6.62
CA MET A 678 -2.65 23.62 5.22
C MET A 678 -1.41 24.00 4.44
N PHE A 679 -0.75 23.02 3.82
CA PHE A 679 0.24 23.27 2.77
C PHE A 679 -0.48 23.40 1.44
N ASN A 680 -0.18 24.46 0.68
CA ASN A 680 -0.83 24.73 -0.60
C ASN A 680 0.18 24.71 -1.75
N VAL A 681 -0.17 24.01 -2.83
CA VAL A 681 0.52 24.08 -4.11
C VAL A 681 -0.42 24.75 -5.11
N ILE A 682 0.01 25.83 -5.75
CA ILE A 682 -0.74 26.59 -6.74
C ILE A 682 0.07 26.62 -8.04
N ALA A 683 -0.44 25.96 -9.07
CA ALA A 683 0.16 25.96 -10.41
C ALA A 683 -0.55 26.97 -11.32
N GLN A 684 -0.02 28.19 -11.37
CA GLN A 684 -0.58 29.25 -12.19
C GLN A 684 -0.36 28.98 -13.66
N ASN A 685 -1.37 29.22 -14.50
CA ASN A 685 -1.35 28.98 -15.94
C ASN A 685 -1.15 27.52 -16.37
N ASN A 686 -1.38 26.55 -15.48
CA ASN A 686 -1.17 25.12 -15.73
C ASN A 686 -2.07 24.60 -16.86
N SER A 687 -1.51 23.78 -17.73
CA SER A 687 -2.22 23.04 -18.79
C SER A 687 -1.29 21.99 -19.40
N ASP A 688 -1.78 21.15 -20.30
CA ASP A 688 -0.96 20.20 -21.05
C ASP A 688 0.16 20.88 -21.85
N ARG A 689 -0.09 22.10 -22.33
CA ARG A 689 0.92 22.90 -23.03
C ARG A 689 1.86 23.61 -22.06
N ASN A 690 1.34 24.17 -20.97
CA ASN A 690 2.09 24.90 -19.95
C ASN A 690 2.48 23.96 -18.81
N ARG A 691 3.37 23.02 -19.09
CA ARG A 691 3.81 21.99 -18.14
C ARG A 691 5.16 22.29 -17.49
N TYR A 692 5.86 23.33 -17.94
CA TYR A 692 7.20 23.68 -17.46
C TYR A 692 7.16 24.80 -16.44
N ILE A 693 7.80 24.61 -15.31
CA ILE A 693 7.95 25.65 -14.29
C ILE A 693 8.84 26.75 -14.84
N GLN A 694 8.38 28.02 -14.83
CA GLN A 694 9.10 29.21 -15.22
C GLN A 694 9.71 29.94 -14.02
N SER A 695 8.99 29.98 -12.91
CA SER A 695 9.43 30.54 -11.63
C SER A 695 8.71 29.91 -10.46
N VAL A 696 9.34 29.98 -9.29
CA VAL A 696 8.79 29.44 -8.05
C VAL A 696 8.81 30.51 -6.97
N THR A 697 7.73 30.59 -6.19
CA THR A 697 7.72 31.37 -4.95
C THR A 697 7.23 30.51 -3.78
N LEU A 698 7.82 30.73 -2.60
CA LEU A 698 7.39 30.14 -1.34
C LEU A 698 6.96 31.27 -0.41
N ASN A 699 5.68 31.23 0.04
CA ASN A 699 5.09 32.29 0.85
C ASN A 699 5.28 33.70 0.25
N GLY A 700 5.15 33.79 -1.08
CA GLY A 700 5.25 35.04 -1.84
C GLY A 700 6.69 35.56 -2.05
N LYS A 701 7.72 34.82 -1.65
CA LYS A 701 9.13 35.15 -1.87
C LYS A 701 9.70 34.27 -2.99
N PRO A 702 10.57 34.80 -3.87
CA PRO A 702 11.28 33.97 -4.83
C PRO A 702 11.98 32.78 -4.17
N TYR A 703 11.90 31.62 -4.84
CA TYR A 703 12.47 30.38 -4.35
C TYR A 703 13.30 29.74 -5.48
N ASP A 704 14.60 29.62 -5.25
CA ASP A 704 15.61 29.24 -6.23
C ASP A 704 16.21 27.85 -6.01
N LYS A 705 15.42 26.94 -5.38
CA LYS A 705 15.80 25.53 -5.20
C LYS A 705 15.00 24.64 -6.16
N GLY A 706 15.61 23.55 -6.63
CA GLY A 706 14.95 22.52 -7.42
C GLY A 706 14.09 21.56 -6.57
N TYR A 707 14.02 21.77 -5.25
CA TYR A 707 13.30 20.94 -4.28
C TYR A 707 12.66 21.80 -3.19
N ILE A 708 11.67 21.25 -2.47
CA ILE A 708 11.10 21.82 -1.26
C ILE A 708 11.49 20.96 -0.04
N GLU A 709 11.70 21.58 1.12
CA GLU A 709 12.08 20.89 2.34
C GLU A 709 10.85 20.48 3.17
N HIS A 710 10.94 19.35 3.88
CA HIS A 710 9.84 18.84 4.72
C HIS A 710 9.31 19.87 5.71
N LYS A 711 10.21 20.64 6.33
CA LYS A 711 9.83 21.71 7.27
C LYS A 711 9.00 22.82 6.62
N ASP A 712 9.22 23.12 5.32
CA ASP A 712 8.44 24.13 4.60
C ASP A 712 7.03 23.61 4.33
N ILE A 713 6.88 22.32 4.04
CA ILE A 713 5.58 21.64 3.85
C ILE A 713 4.82 21.64 5.18
N THR A 714 5.42 21.14 6.24
CA THR A 714 4.75 20.98 7.56
C THR A 714 4.49 22.30 8.27
N ALA A 715 5.19 23.39 7.90
CA ALA A 715 4.86 24.74 8.37
C ALA A 715 3.57 25.31 7.76
N GLY A 716 2.94 24.62 6.79
CA GLY A 716 1.75 25.11 6.12
C GLY A 716 2.02 26.22 5.12
N SER A 717 3.15 26.14 4.40
CA SER A 717 3.55 27.13 3.39
C SER A 717 2.65 27.09 2.16
N THR A 718 2.71 28.17 1.37
CA THR A 718 2.12 28.23 0.04
C THR A 718 3.24 28.26 -1.01
N LEU A 719 3.31 27.19 -1.81
CA LEU A 719 4.20 27.04 -2.95
C LEU A 719 3.44 27.46 -4.22
N VAL A 720 3.93 28.46 -4.93
CA VAL A 720 3.35 28.90 -6.19
C VAL A 720 4.33 28.63 -7.32
N LEU A 721 3.86 27.91 -8.33
CA LEU A 721 4.59 27.54 -9.52
C LEU A 721 3.97 28.29 -10.71
N ASP A 722 4.71 29.19 -11.35
CA ASP A 722 4.28 29.82 -12.60
C ASP A 722 4.65 28.90 -13.77
N MET A 723 3.63 28.41 -14.47
CA MET A 723 3.79 27.40 -15.53
C MET A 723 3.76 28.03 -16.89
N GLY A 724 4.59 27.51 -17.80
CA GLY A 724 4.67 28.01 -19.17
C GLY A 724 4.96 26.94 -20.22
N PRO A 725 4.90 27.33 -21.53
CA PRO A 725 5.01 26.37 -22.63
C PRO A 725 6.44 26.09 -23.09
N GLN A 726 7.44 26.73 -22.49
CA GLN A 726 8.84 26.62 -22.92
C GLN A 726 9.68 26.01 -21.78
N PRO A 727 10.63 25.11 -22.11
CA PRO A 727 11.64 24.65 -21.16
C PRO A 727 12.34 25.85 -20.48
N ALA A 728 12.49 25.75 -19.16
CA ALA A 728 13.15 26.77 -18.35
C ALA A 728 13.89 26.12 -17.16
N ILE A 729 14.86 26.85 -16.62
CA ILE A 729 15.54 26.61 -15.36
C ILE A 729 15.19 27.76 -14.43
N TRP A 730 14.68 27.49 -13.24
CA TRP A 730 14.28 28.53 -12.27
C TRP A 730 15.20 28.61 -11.05
N TYR A 731 16.12 27.62 -10.87
CA TYR A 731 17.04 27.48 -9.74
C TYR A 731 18.49 27.41 -10.15
#